data_35c029f89fdca914ae8112d3d084687b
#
_entry.id   35c029f89fdca914ae8112d3d084687b
#
_cell.length_a   1.000
_cell.length_b   1.000
_cell.length_c   1.000
_cell.angle_alpha   90.00
_cell.angle_beta   90.00
_cell.angle_gamma   90.00
#
_symmetry.space_group_name_H-M   'P 1'
#
loop_
_entity.id
_entity.type
_entity.pdbx_description
1 polymer ?
#
loop_
_entity_poly.entity_id
_entity_poly.type
_entity_poly.pdbx_seq_one_letter_code
_entity_poly.pdbx_strand_id
1 'polypeptide(L)'
;MQKVQIYVGSTRLDLFKDETISLTQSLKNVKQVDKIFTEFTQTFSVPASPTNNILFQHYYNFNIVLNSVNGFDARIKQPASIELNYIPFKTGFMRLDGVDLKRNKAYAYRITFFGETVNLKDILGSDQLDNLDLTTYDLTYDYDTVRGKMNVDTTTNDIVVPLITHTSPLLYDSGSQIAGSNNMYYNASTNQGVLWSELKYALRISKIVDAIQTKYLTPLGISFSDDFFNSTNEDYYGLFMWLHRKVGNVIPESQNVNEYNLPISSWVYQGAGTPTLQMNGDTTLQIGALYGTNKPASWIYEFSVSLTPVDTNHEYRFEIRQGGSSWYNSGIVTDVLNVTISDLPTDVTSSQYTFVITSQESTLEFSDVSLTTEGYYTPYGSTSTVTYEDDWSATSTSNIGISVNFDFLINEQIPEQKIIDFLTGLFKTFNLVAYYQDSKIVIQTYDDYFASLDEGLWNLQEEEWQDELRDWNEIGSTSSNVYSIDEFIDVNSSQVNVGLPYKQINFNYEGTGSFLAQQFNQTNNLVWGELRFTLNNQIYDAPSEIYEVKIPFEHMLFERLINQDNGLNTNLMYGYSVNETQQPYIGKPLIFYPLRQSQLTQVSVRDTSEHDPLSAVILPSNSVSLYSNVSTSNINFNLEINEFSQDTSFSNTLF
;
A
#
# COMPACT_ATOMS: atom_id res chain seq x y z
N MET A 1 -29.39 42.96 19.10
CA MET A 1 -29.40 42.66 17.64
C MET A 1 -27.96 42.38 17.23
N GLN A 2 -27.70 41.14 16.89
CA GLN A 2 -26.38 40.68 16.53
C GLN A 2 -25.91 41.39 15.27
N LYS A 3 -24.70 41.87 15.25
CA LYS A 3 -24.13 42.50 14.08
C LYS A 3 -23.31 41.45 13.31
N VAL A 4 -23.90 40.93 12.24
CA VAL A 4 -23.14 40.14 11.26
C VAL A 4 -22.36 41.11 10.39
N GLN A 5 -21.09 40.84 10.22
CA GLN A 5 -20.18 41.56 9.31
C GLN A 5 -19.54 40.57 8.37
N ILE A 6 -19.48 40.92 7.10
CA ILE A 6 -18.88 40.10 6.07
C ILE A 6 -17.83 40.92 5.38
N TYR A 7 -16.64 40.37 5.24
CA TYR A 7 -15.53 41.00 4.55
C TYR A 7 -15.15 40.19 3.33
N VAL A 8 -14.81 40.86 2.25
CA VAL A 8 -14.17 40.30 1.08
C VAL A 8 -12.82 40.98 0.93
N GLY A 9 -11.76 40.24 1.15
CA GLY A 9 -10.43 40.82 1.40
C GLY A 9 -10.50 41.76 2.60
N SER A 10 -10.13 43.02 2.41
CA SER A 10 -10.23 44.07 3.45
C SER A 10 -11.52 44.89 3.38
N THR A 11 -12.41 44.62 2.44
CA THR A 11 -13.62 45.43 2.23
C THR A 11 -14.82 44.80 2.91
N ARG A 12 -15.44 45.57 3.83
CA ARG A 12 -16.68 45.15 4.48
C ARG A 12 -17.85 45.34 3.51
N LEU A 13 -18.70 44.29 3.39
CA LEU A 13 -19.92 44.34 2.62
C LEU A 13 -21.06 45.08 3.35
N ASP A 14 -21.82 45.87 2.60
CA ASP A 14 -23.12 46.37 3.09
C ASP A 14 -24.17 45.28 2.95
N LEU A 15 -24.96 45.04 4.01
CA LEU A 15 -26.02 44.06 4.06
C LEU A 15 -27.39 44.73 3.99
N PHE A 16 -28.45 44.00 3.57
CA PHE A 16 -29.82 44.46 3.75
C PHE A 16 -30.17 44.52 5.25
N LYS A 17 -31.08 45.41 5.62
CA LYS A 17 -31.48 45.57 7.04
C LYS A 17 -32.15 44.33 7.62
N ASP A 18 -32.86 43.59 6.78
CA ASP A 18 -33.69 42.46 7.18
C ASP A 18 -33.20 41.16 6.51
N GLU A 19 -31.91 41.09 6.15
CA GLU A 19 -31.33 39.91 5.54
C GLU A 19 -31.18 38.80 6.59
N THR A 20 -31.76 37.66 6.31
CA THR A 20 -31.54 36.44 7.09
C THR A 20 -30.40 35.64 6.44
N ILE A 21 -29.32 35.52 7.16
CA ILE A 21 -28.21 34.67 6.73
C ILE A 21 -28.32 33.32 7.43
N SER A 22 -28.66 32.29 6.69
CA SER A 22 -28.73 30.93 7.22
C SER A 22 -27.34 30.29 7.09
N LEU A 23 -26.84 29.82 8.19
CA LEU A 23 -25.56 29.10 8.25
C LEU A 23 -25.85 27.60 8.38
N THR A 24 -25.39 26.81 7.43
CA THR A 24 -25.49 25.36 7.52
C THR A 24 -24.11 24.81 7.79
N GLN A 25 -23.93 24.27 8.96
CA GLN A 25 -22.74 23.52 9.32
C GLN A 25 -23.14 22.06 9.52
N SER A 26 -22.55 21.16 8.78
CA SER A 26 -22.77 19.74 8.96
C SER A 26 -21.45 19.07 9.33
N LEU A 27 -21.47 18.32 10.40
CA LEU A 27 -20.39 17.40 10.72
C LEU A 27 -20.64 16.13 9.92
N LYS A 28 -19.59 15.55 9.39
CA LYS A 28 -19.49 14.31 8.64
C LYS A 28 -20.83 13.65 8.22
N ASN A 29 -20.99 13.45 6.95
CA ASN A 29 -21.93 12.46 6.44
C ASN A 29 -21.19 11.14 6.27
N VAL A 30 -21.49 10.13 7.08
CA VAL A 30 -20.92 8.78 7.00
C VAL A 30 -21.06 8.15 5.61
N LYS A 31 -22.03 8.61 4.81
CA LYS A 31 -22.22 8.19 3.42
C LYS A 31 -21.22 8.78 2.43
N GLN A 32 -20.53 9.86 2.78
CA GLN A 32 -19.68 10.63 1.88
C GLN A 32 -18.36 10.99 2.58
N VAL A 33 -17.59 9.96 2.91
CA VAL A 33 -16.28 10.12 3.56
C VAL A 33 -15.27 10.83 2.64
N ASP A 34 -15.49 10.78 1.35
CA ASP A 34 -14.78 11.58 0.34
C ASP A 34 -15.03 13.09 0.51
N LYS A 35 -16.13 13.46 1.16
CA LYS A 35 -16.42 14.81 1.62
C LYS A 35 -16.15 14.92 3.13
N ILE A 36 -14.93 14.68 3.50
CA ILE A 36 -14.47 14.66 4.90
C ILE A 36 -14.67 16.02 5.57
N PHE A 37 -14.75 17.06 4.76
CA PHE A 37 -14.92 18.42 5.24
C PHE A 37 -16.30 18.93 4.87
N THR A 38 -17.03 19.37 5.88
CA THR A 38 -18.29 20.04 5.69
C THR A 38 -18.07 21.37 5.02
N GLU A 39 -18.33 21.41 3.74
CA GLU A 39 -18.39 22.68 3.05
C GLU A 39 -19.52 23.50 3.70
N PHE A 40 -19.10 24.54 4.40
CA PHE A 40 -20.01 25.57 4.83
C PHE A 40 -20.31 26.44 3.62
N THR A 41 -21.46 26.25 3.02
CA THR A 41 -21.88 27.01 1.86
C THR A 41 -23.13 27.78 2.18
N GLN A 42 -23.08 29.09 2.07
CA GLN A 42 -24.23 29.95 2.24
C GLN A 42 -24.37 30.89 1.06
N THR A 43 -25.48 30.80 0.37
CA THR A 43 -25.86 31.76 -0.68
C THR A 43 -26.77 32.83 -0.07
N PHE A 44 -26.42 34.08 -0.24
CA PHE A 44 -27.21 35.21 0.22
C PHE A 44 -27.09 36.40 -0.74
N SER A 45 -27.93 37.42 -0.54
CA SER A 45 -27.96 38.59 -1.40
C SER A 45 -27.46 39.82 -0.62
N VAL A 46 -26.66 40.64 -1.26
CA VAL A 46 -26.24 41.93 -0.70
C VAL A 46 -26.72 43.08 -1.61
N PRO A 47 -27.07 44.25 -1.03
CA PRO A 47 -27.59 45.36 -1.82
C PRO A 47 -26.54 45.91 -2.79
N ALA A 48 -26.95 46.41 -3.94
CA ALA A 48 -26.08 47.15 -4.85
C ALA A 48 -25.80 48.56 -4.31
N SER A 49 -25.20 48.62 -3.14
CA SER A 49 -24.75 49.88 -2.51
C SER A 49 -23.54 50.44 -3.21
N PRO A 50 -23.15 51.70 -2.96
CA PRO A 50 -21.93 52.25 -3.48
C PRO A 50 -20.69 51.41 -3.16
N THR A 51 -20.55 50.94 -1.93
CA THR A 51 -19.46 50.10 -1.46
C THR A 51 -19.41 48.77 -2.23
N ASN A 52 -20.52 48.06 -2.29
CA ASN A 52 -20.63 46.78 -2.97
C ASN A 52 -20.46 46.92 -4.50
N ASN A 53 -20.94 47.99 -5.11
CA ASN A 53 -20.74 48.29 -6.50
C ASN A 53 -19.24 48.52 -6.83
N ILE A 54 -18.53 49.20 -5.96
CA ILE A 54 -17.07 49.40 -6.16
C ILE A 54 -16.33 48.06 -6.02
N LEU A 55 -16.65 47.27 -5.01
CA LEU A 55 -16.03 45.95 -4.79
C LEU A 55 -16.23 45.02 -6.00
N PHE A 56 -17.47 44.88 -6.46
CA PHE A 56 -17.82 43.99 -7.59
C PHE A 56 -17.65 44.70 -8.94
N GLN A 57 -17.06 45.91 -8.98
CA GLN A 57 -16.73 46.69 -10.19
C GLN A 57 -17.88 46.79 -11.19
N HIS A 58 -19.11 46.96 -10.68
CA HIS A 58 -20.30 47.04 -11.55
C HIS A 58 -20.43 45.87 -12.54
N TYR A 59 -20.14 44.63 -12.09
CA TYR A 59 -20.09 43.42 -12.87
C TYR A 59 -21.31 43.21 -13.81
N TYR A 60 -22.46 43.80 -13.49
CA TYR A 60 -23.66 43.76 -14.30
C TYR A 60 -23.57 44.59 -15.60
N ASN A 61 -22.57 45.46 -15.73
CA ASN A 61 -22.43 46.32 -16.87
C ASN A 61 -21.43 45.73 -17.89
N PHE A 62 -21.99 45.12 -18.95
CA PHE A 62 -21.17 44.45 -19.96
C PHE A 62 -20.26 45.40 -20.79
N ASN A 63 -20.49 46.74 -20.69
CA ASN A 63 -19.61 47.72 -21.33
C ASN A 63 -18.31 47.99 -20.56
N ILE A 64 -18.18 47.46 -19.36
CA ILE A 64 -16.93 47.51 -18.61
C ILE A 64 -16.01 46.44 -19.12
N VAL A 65 -15.00 46.89 -19.91
CA VAL A 65 -13.97 46.00 -20.44
C VAL A 65 -13.16 45.44 -19.28
N LEU A 66 -13.15 44.11 -19.15
CA LEU A 66 -12.41 43.34 -18.11
C LEU A 66 -10.87 43.47 -18.24
N ASN A 67 -10.37 44.58 -18.69
CA ASN A 67 -8.96 44.80 -19.01
C ASN A 67 -8.17 45.52 -17.91
N SER A 68 -8.70 45.68 -16.72
CA SER A 68 -7.90 46.23 -15.60
C SER A 68 -7.18 45.10 -14.88
N VAL A 69 -5.88 45.24 -14.65
CA VAL A 69 -5.00 44.34 -13.89
C VAL A 69 -5.51 44.08 -12.46
N ASN A 70 -6.47 44.84 -11.99
CA ASN A 70 -7.11 44.75 -10.67
C ASN A 70 -8.63 44.55 -10.75
N GLY A 71 -9.16 43.98 -11.87
CA GLY A 71 -10.59 43.76 -12.05
C GLY A 71 -11.11 42.62 -11.18
N PHE A 72 -12.34 42.75 -10.67
CA PHE A 72 -13.03 41.65 -9.97
C PHE A 72 -13.36 40.54 -10.98
N ASP A 73 -12.77 39.37 -10.80
CA ASP A 73 -13.10 38.20 -11.60
C ASP A 73 -14.11 37.30 -10.85
N ALA A 74 -15.36 37.28 -11.33
CA ALA A 74 -16.42 36.48 -10.75
C ALA A 74 -16.19 34.96 -10.82
N ARG A 75 -15.23 34.51 -11.65
CA ARG A 75 -14.85 33.09 -11.77
C ARG A 75 -13.93 32.65 -10.66
N ILE A 76 -13.27 33.60 -10.00
CA ILE A 76 -12.27 33.33 -8.95
C ILE A 76 -12.92 33.58 -7.57
N LYS A 77 -12.76 32.62 -6.68
CA LYS A 77 -13.13 32.79 -5.27
C LYS A 77 -12.20 33.82 -4.62
N GLN A 78 -12.80 34.81 -3.97
CA GLN A 78 -12.06 35.85 -3.26
C GLN A 78 -11.98 35.53 -1.76
N PRO A 79 -10.84 35.77 -1.08
CA PRO A 79 -10.77 35.57 0.36
C PRO A 79 -11.84 36.39 1.08
N ALA A 80 -12.54 35.76 2.01
CA ALA A 80 -13.65 36.38 2.74
C ALA A 80 -13.70 35.88 4.17
N SER A 81 -14.27 36.71 5.07
CA SER A 81 -14.53 36.33 6.45
C SER A 81 -15.92 36.79 6.91
N ILE A 82 -16.48 36.04 7.81
CA ILE A 82 -17.72 36.39 8.54
C ILE A 82 -17.35 36.64 9.98
N GLU A 83 -17.78 37.78 10.51
CA GLU A 83 -17.63 38.16 11.91
C GLU A 83 -19.02 38.30 12.55
N LEU A 84 -19.09 37.83 13.79
CA LEU A 84 -20.29 38.02 14.65
C LEU A 84 -19.89 38.93 15.82
N ASN A 85 -20.57 40.07 15.96
CA ASN A 85 -20.29 41.05 17.01
C ASN A 85 -18.82 41.50 17.06
N TYR A 86 -18.17 41.63 15.87
CA TYR A 86 -16.73 41.99 15.70
C TYR A 86 -15.76 40.89 16.12
N ILE A 87 -16.23 39.68 16.36
CA ILE A 87 -15.40 38.52 16.62
C ILE A 87 -15.36 37.67 15.34
N PRO A 88 -14.17 37.27 14.86
CA PRO A 88 -14.06 36.38 13.73
C PRO A 88 -14.84 35.07 13.99
N PHE A 89 -15.72 34.71 13.09
CA PHE A 89 -16.54 33.50 13.21
C PHE A 89 -16.13 32.43 12.20
N LYS A 90 -15.97 32.84 10.93
CA LYS A 90 -15.53 31.93 9.86
C LYS A 90 -14.66 32.70 8.87
N THR A 91 -13.58 32.06 8.46
CA THR A 91 -12.77 32.46 7.30
C THR A 91 -13.07 31.54 6.12
N GLY A 92 -12.82 32.02 4.93
CA GLY A 92 -13.06 31.25 3.73
C GLY A 92 -12.98 32.08 2.47
N PHE A 93 -13.79 31.72 1.50
CA PHE A 93 -13.82 32.37 0.19
C PHE A 93 -15.23 32.75 -0.22
N MET A 94 -15.33 33.78 -1.02
CA MET A 94 -16.61 34.23 -1.59
C MET A 94 -16.55 34.22 -3.10
N ARG A 95 -17.64 33.82 -3.71
CA ARG A 95 -17.85 33.87 -5.17
C ARG A 95 -19.10 34.69 -5.49
N LEU A 96 -19.01 35.51 -6.51
CA LEU A 96 -20.16 36.19 -7.07
C LEU A 96 -20.91 35.25 -8.03
N ASP A 97 -22.15 34.91 -7.72
CA ASP A 97 -22.99 34.02 -8.54
C ASP A 97 -23.84 34.78 -9.56
N GLY A 98 -24.15 36.03 -9.28
CA GLY A 98 -24.93 36.85 -10.21
C GLY A 98 -25.38 38.19 -9.66
N VAL A 99 -26.09 38.93 -10.47
CA VAL A 99 -26.62 40.25 -10.12
C VAL A 99 -28.10 40.33 -10.49
N ASP A 100 -28.92 40.73 -9.56
CA ASP A 100 -30.35 40.97 -9.77
C ASP A 100 -30.56 42.42 -10.21
N LEU A 101 -31.27 42.58 -11.32
CA LEU A 101 -31.57 43.91 -11.90
C LEU A 101 -33.04 44.26 -11.68
N LYS A 102 -33.30 45.48 -11.19
CA LYS A 102 -34.64 46.07 -11.17
C LYS A 102 -34.63 47.33 -12.04
N ARG A 103 -35.54 47.39 -13.00
CA ARG A 103 -35.61 48.53 -13.96
C ARG A 103 -34.26 48.85 -14.59
N ASN A 104 -33.56 47.85 -15.05
CA ASN A 104 -32.22 47.93 -15.63
C ASN A 104 -31.12 48.53 -14.73
N LYS A 105 -31.36 48.59 -13.41
CA LYS A 105 -30.35 48.99 -12.44
C LYS A 105 -30.04 47.83 -11.51
N ALA A 106 -28.79 47.66 -11.10
CA ALA A 106 -28.41 46.67 -10.12
C ALA A 106 -29.17 46.91 -8.82
N TYR A 107 -29.79 45.86 -8.32
CA TYR A 107 -30.54 45.89 -7.08
C TYR A 107 -29.82 45.09 -5.98
N ALA A 108 -29.36 43.90 -6.31
CA ALA A 108 -28.63 43.02 -5.40
C ALA A 108 -27.58 42.19 -6.13
N TYR A 109 -26.52 41.84 -5.43
CA TYR A 109 -25.52 40.85 -5.82
C TYR A 109 -25.82 39.55 -5.08
N ARG A 110 -25.90 38.44 -5.79
CA ARG A 110 -25.98 37.10 -5.21
C ARG A 110 -24.57 36.56 -5.06
N ILE A 111 -24.24 36.18 -3.84
CA ILE A 111 -22.91 35.71 -3.48
C ILE A 111 -23.03 34.42 -2.68
N THR A 112 -22.05 33.54 -2.85
CA THR A 112 -21.94 32.31 -2.06
C THR A 112 -20.64 32.36 -1.28
N PHE A 113 -20.75 32.17 0.04
CA PHE A 113 -19.62 32.01 0.93
C PHE A 113 -19.28 30.52 1.03
N PHE A 114 -18.01 30.22 0.84
CA PHE A 114 -17.44 28.89 1.05
C PHE A 114 -16.52 29.01 2.25
N GLY A 115 -16.79 28.26 3.30
CA GLY A 115 -15.86 28.15 4.43
C GLY A 115 -14.50 27.63 3.94
N GLU A 116 -13.50 27.85 4.76
CA GLU A 116 -12.17 27.30 4.50
C GLU A 116 -12.25 25.78 4.62
N THR A 117 -12.21 25.11 3.49
CA THR A 117 -12.35 23.66 3.40
C THR A 117 -11.20 23.09 2.61
N VAL A 118 -10.63 22.03 3.11
CA VAL A 118 -9.64 21.23 2.38
C VAL A 118 -10.39 20.07 1.73
N ASN A 119 -10.48 20.06 0.41
CA ASN A 119 -11.07 18.94 -0.31
C ASN A 119 -9.98 17.92 -0.64
N LEU A 120 -9.85 16.90 0.19
CA LEU A 120 -8.85 15.83 -0.03
C LEU A 120 -8.99 15.19 -1.40
N LYS A 121 -10.20 15.03 -1.92
CA LYS A 121 -10.41 14.45 -3.24
C LYS A 121 -9.80 15.29 -4.37
N ASP A 122 -9.87 16.61 -4.27
CA ASP A 122 -9.29 17.50 -5.26
C ASP A 122 -7.76 17.54 -5.15
N ILE A 123 -7.22 17.40 -3.92
CA ILE A 123 -5.78 17.38 -3.67
C ILE A 123 -5.15 16.05 -4.12
N LEU A 124 -5.78 14.94 -3.78
CA LEU A 124 -5.27 13.59 -4.06
C LEU A 124 -5.60 13.13 -5.49
N GLY A 125 -6.63 13.72 -6.11
CA GLY A 125 -7.05 13.38 -7.47
C GLY A 125 -7.43 11.90 -7.63
N SER A 126 -6.89 11.29 -8.67
CA SER A 126 -7.06 9.86 -8.98
C SER A 126 -5.82 9.02 -8.69
N ASP A 127 -4.84 9.59 -8.01
CA ASP A 127 -3.57 8.94 -7.75
C ASP A 127 -3.74 7.68 -6.88
N GLN A 128 -2.90 6.70 -7.17
CA GLN A 128 -2.89 5.40 -6.49
C GLN A 128 -1.73 5.32 -5.49
N LEU A 129 -1.75 4.28 -4.64
CA LEU A 129 -0.72 4.06 -3.62
C LEU A 129 0.68 3.87 -4.23
N ASP A 130 0.77 3.29 -5.42
CA ASP A 130 2.03 3.10 -6.16
C ASP A 130 2.66 4.42 -6.65
N ASN A 131 1.92 5.52 -6.62
CA ASN A 131 2.45 6.85 -6.95
C ASN A 131 3.16 7.52 -5.75
N LEU A 132 3.09 6.96 -4.54
CA LEU A 132 3.77 7.49 -3.37
C LEU A 132 5.29 7.26 -3.46
N ASP A 133 6.07 8.08 -2.79
CA ASP A 133 7.51 7.82 -2.62
C ASP A 133 7.72 6.90 -1.41
N LEU A 134 7.86 5.60 -1.70
CA LEU A 134 8.10 4.55 -0.72
C LEU A 134 9.44 3.87 -0.94
N THR A 135 10.30 4.43 -1.79
CA THR A 135 11.60 3.85 -2.17
C THR A 135 12.56 3.65 -1.00
N THR A 136 12.40 4.42 0.07
CA THR A 136 13.17 4.23 1.32
C THR A 136 12.94 2.85 1.96
N TYR A 137 11.84 2.18 1.61
CA TYR A 137 11.46 0.87 2.13
C TYR A 137 11.78 -0.27 1.17
N ASP A 138 12.37 0.01 0.01
CA ASP A 138 12.83 -1.01 -0.92
C ASP A 138 13.91 -1.86 -0.26
N LEU A 139 13.88 -3.16 -0.51
CA LEU A 139 14.80 -4.10 0.09
C LEU A 139 15.04 -5.31 -0.83
N THR A 140 16.12 -6.03 -0.59
CA THR A 140 16.39 -7.26 -1.31
C THR A 140 15.37 -8.34 -0.95
N TYR A 141 14.93 -9.11 -1.94
CA TYR A 141 14.05 -10.25 -1.75
C TYR A 141 14.84 -11.54 -1.97
N ASP A 142 15.32 -12.10 -0.89
CA ASP A 142 16.07 -13.34 -0.83
C ASP A 142 15.74 -14.12 0.44
N TYR A 143 16.27 -15.34 0.54
CA TYR A 143 16.06 -16.23 1.67
C TYR A 143 16.41 -15.59 3.02
N ASP A 144 17.59 -15.00 3.11
CA ASP A 144 18.11 -14.43 4.37
C ASP A 144 17.31 -13.20 4.80
N THR A 145 16.96 -12.31 3.87
CA THR A 145 16.20 -11.10 4.15
C THR A 145 14.77 -11.45 4.55
N VAL A 146 14.10 -12.36 3.82
CA VAL A 146 12.75 -12.83 4.17
C VAL A 146 12.75 -13.49 5.54
N ARG A 147 13.68 -14.44 5.78
CA ARG A 147 13.84 -15.10 7.08
C ARG A 147 14.11 -14.09 8.22
N GLY A 148 14.98 -13.11 7.96
CA GLY A 148 15.27 -12.04 8.91
C GLY A 148 14.02 -11.25 9.28
N LYS A 149 13.20 -10.90 8.29
CA LYS A 149 11.95 -10.12 8.49
C LYS A 149 10.79 -10.92 9.09
N MET A 150 10.86 -12.25 9.13
CA MET A 150 9.92 -13.11 9.86
C MET A 150 10.10 -13.04 11.38
N ASN A 151 11.22 -12.55 11.88
CA ASN A 151 11.58 -12.60 13.30
C ASN A 151 11.82 -11.21 13.94
N VAL A 152 11.51 -10.13 13.24
CA VAL A 152 11.75 -8.77 13.75
C VAL A 152 10.77 -8.37 14.85
N ASP A 153 11.16 -7.39 15.64
CA ASP A 153 10.26 -6.71 16.57
C ASP A 153 9.27 -5.83 15.79
N THR A 154 8.00 -6.15 15.90
CA THR A 154 6.91 -5.46 15.18
C THR A 154 6.65 -4.04 15.68
N THR A 155 7.17 -3.66 16.84
CA THR A 155 7.01 -2.31 17.39
C THR A 155 7.99 -1.31 16.76
N THR A 156 9.17 -1.79 16.36
CA THR A 156 10.28 -0.95 15.86
C THR A 156 10.55 -1.10 14.37
N ASN A 157 10.07 -2.18 13.74
CA ASN A 157 10.29 -2.42 12.32
C ASN A 157 9.03 -2.06 11.51
N ASP A 158 9.25 -1.34 10.42
CA ASP A 158 8.18 -0.91 9.51
C ASP A 158 7.88 -1.93 8.40
N ILE A 159 8.76 -2.92 8.22
CA ILE A 159 8.59 -4.03 7.27
C ILE A 159 8.71 -5.36 8.00
N VAL A 160 7.73 -6.22 7.77
CA VAL A 160 7.65 -7.57 8.35
C VAL A 160 7.29 -8.59 7.27
N VAL A 161 7.50 -9.88 7.57
CA VAL A 161 7.01 -11.00 6.76
C VAL A 161 6.02 -11.80 7.59
N PRO A 162 4.71 -11.67 7.34
CA PRO A 162 3.71 -12.48 8.02
C PRO A 162 3.63 -13.88 7.42
N LEU A 163 3.15 -14.84 8.20
CA LEU A 163 2.79 -16.18 7.70
C LEU A 163 1.51 -16.10 6.85
N ILE A 164 1.63 -15.60 5.62
CA ILE A 164 0.56 -15.59 4.63
C ILE A 164 1.12 -16.20 3.35
N THR A 165 0.55 -17.32 2.92
CA THR A 165 0.92 -18.00 1.68
C THR A 165 -0.12 -17.76 0.60
N HIS A 166 0.26 -17.94 -0.67
CA HIS A 166 -0.61 -17.66 -1.83
C HIS A 166 -0.72 -18.82 -2.81
N THR A 167 0.04 -19.90 -2.62
CA THR A 167 0.04 -21.06 -3.52
C THR A 167 -0.31 -22.34 -2.79
N SER A 168 0.34 -22.59 -1.66
CA SER A 168 0.19 -23.84 -0.92
C SER A 168 -0.19 -23.60 0.53
N PRO A 169 -1.10 -24.39 1.10
CA PRO A 169 -1.44 -24.29 2.51
C PRO A 169 -0.23 -24.71 3.37
N LEU A 170 -0.12 -24.10 4.53
CA LEU A 170 0.82 -24.55 5.56
C LEU A 170 0.22 -25.72 6.34
N LEU A 171 1.08 -26.58 6.82
CA LEU A 171 0.70 -27.64 7.75
C LEU A 171 1.75 -27.76 8.87
N TYR A 172 1.38 -28.40 9.96
CA TYR A 172 2.29 -28.74 11.04
C TYR A 172 2.09 -30.21 11.42
N ASP A 173 3.10 -31.03 11.17
CA ASP A 173 3.04 -32.46 11.42
C ASP A 173 4.40 -32.95 11.94
N SER A 174 4.46 -33.27 13.23
CA SER A 174 5.68 -33.76 13.87
C SER A 174 6.00 -35.22 13.54
N GLY A 175 5.03 -35.97 13.01
CA GLY A 175 5.19 -37.37 12.60
C GLY A 175 5.59 -37.54 11.14
N SER A 176 5.25 -36.60 10.27
CA SER A 176 5.57 -36.64 8.85
C SER A 176 6.77 -35.78 8.51
N GLN A 177 7.75 -36.38 7.85
CA GLN A 177 9.01 -35.73 7.52
C GLN A 177 9.26 -35.87 6.01
N ILE A 178 8.54 -35.07 5.22
CA ILE A 178 8.63 -35.12 3.78
C ILE A 178 9.47 -33.92 3.29
N ALA A 179 10.59 -34.20 2.67
CA ALA A 179 11.44 -33.19 2.07
C ALA A 179 10.66 -32.33 1.04
N GLY A 180 10.92 -31.05 1.00
CA GLY A 180 10.28 -30.11 0.08
C GLY A 180 8.83 -29.77 0.40
N SER A 181 8.26 -30.24 1.52
CA SER A 181 6.90 -29.92 1.94
C SER A 181 6.81 -28.59 2.71
N ASN A 182 5.64 -27.97 2.68
CA ASN A 182 5.31 -26.78 3.53
C ASN A 182 4.93 -27.17 4.95
N ASN A 183 5.49 -28.29 5.46
CA ASN A 183 5.37 -28.68 6.85
C ASN A 183 6.24 -27.79 7.72
N MET A 184 5.62 -26.97 8.56
CA MET A 184 6.32 -26.00 9.42
C MET A 184 7.17 -26.66 10.51
N TYR A 185 7.01 -27.97 10.76
CA TYR A 185 7.79 -28.67 11.77
C TYR A 185 9.27 -28.74 11.39
N TYR A 186 10.13 -28.23 12.28
CA TYR A 186 11.58 -28.30 12.05
C TYR A 186 12.14 -29.68 12.36
N ASN A 187 12.87 -30.24 11.40
CA ASN A 187 13.66 -31.44 11.56
C ASN A 187 15.01 -31.27 10.89
N ALA A 188 16.08 -31.34 11.65
CA ALA A 188 17.44 -31.13 11.16
C ALA A 188 17.88 -32.08 10.03
N SER A 189 17.18 -33.22 9.82
CA SER A 189 17.52 -34.21 8.82
C SER A 189 16.69 -34.13 7.55
N THR A 190 15.69 -33.24 7.50
CA THR A 190 14.72 -33.18 6.39
C THR A 190 14.48 -31.75 5.98
N ASN A 191 14.78 -31.40 4.72
CA ASN A 191 14.50 -30.07 4.18
C ASN A 191 12.98 -29.86 4.06
N GLN A 192 12.36 -29.30 5.08
CA GLN A 192 10.95 -28.96 5.16
C GLN A 192 10.79 -27.61 5.87
N GLY A 193 9.63 -26.98 5.74
CA GLY A 193 9.36 -25.65 6.26
C GLY A 193 8.55 -24.84 5.25
N VAL A 194 8.12 -23.66 5.63
CA VAL A 194 7.54 -22.74 4.65
C VAL A 194 8.60 -22.36 3.62
N LEU A 195 8.26 -22.47 2.35
CA LEU A 195 9.13 -22.00 1.28
C LEU A 195 9.18 -20.47 1.30
N TRP A 196 10.38 -19.89 1.44
CA TRP A 196 10.54 -18.45 1.61
C TRP A 196 9.91 -17.63 0.47
N SER A 197 9.96 -18.13 -0.76
CA SER A 197 9.43 -17.46 -1.95
C SER A 197 7.89 -17.42 -2.01
N GLU A 198 7.19 -18.19 -1.15
CA GLU A 198 5.74 -18.10 -0.98
C GLU A 198 5.33 -16.96 -0.02
N LEU A 199 6.27 -16.32 0.64
CA LEU A 199 6.01 -15.26 1.61
C LEU A 199 6.27 -13.89 0.99
N LYS A 200 5.49 -12.89 1.41
CA LYS A 200 5.62 -11.51 0.94
C LYS A 200 5.77 -10.57 2.11
N TYR A 201 6.38 -9.41 1.86
CA TYR A 201 6.51 -8.37 2.86
C TYR A 201 5.16 -7.69 3.15
N ALA A 202 5.10 -7.06 4.30
CA ALA A 202 4.05 -6.14 4.67
C ALA A 202 4.67 -4.84 5.21
N LEU A 203 4.06 -3.70 4.84
CA LEU A 203 4.51 -2.37 5.23
C LEU A 203 3.55 -1.78 6.26
N ARG A 204 4.08 -1.12 7.28
CA ARG A 204 3.30 -0.40 8.29
C ARG A 204 2.45 0.70 7.65
N ILE A 205 1.18 0.75 8.00
CA ILE A 205 0.21 1.71 7.42
C ILE A 205 0.60 3.16 7.70
N SER A 206 1.18 3.45 8.87
CA SER A 206 1.63 4.81 9.18
C SER A 206 2.62 5.37 8.16
N LYS A 207 3.47 4.52 7.57
CA LYS A 207 4.44 4.95 6.54
C LYS A 207 3.78 5.32 5.22
N ILE A 208 2.67 4.68 4.90
CA ILE A 208 1.83 5.06 3.75
C ILE A 208 1.17 6.42 4.02
N VAL A 209 0.63 6.63 5.22
CA VAL A 209 0.03 7.92 5.62
C VAL A 209 1.07 9.03 5.65
N ASP A 210 2.27 8.78 6.18
CA ASP A 210 3.39 9.71 6.18
C ASP A 210 3.79 10.13 4.75
N ALA A 211 3.85 9.17 3.83
CA ALA A 211 4.15 9.44 2.43
C ALA A 211 3.04 10.25 1.74
N ILE A 212 1.77 9.98 2.05
CA ILE A 212 0.64 10.80 1.57
C ILE A 212 0.77 12.24 2.07
N GLN A 213 1.00 12.44 3.37
CA GLN A 213 1.19 13.76 3.95
C GLN A 213 2.35 14.50 3.28
N THR A 214 3.50 13.83 3.15
CA THR A 214 4.72 14.42 2.58
C THR A 214 4.50 14.86 1.14
N LYS A 215 3.86 14.03 0.33
CA LYS A 215 3.68 14.31 -1.11
C LYS A 215 2.60 15.35 -1.39
N TYR A 216 1.47 15.28 -0.70
CA TYR A 216 0.27 16.05 -1.09
C TYR A 216 -0.07 17.20 -0.14
N LEU A 217 0.15 17.05 1.17
CA LEU A 217 -0.28 18.04 2.16
C LEU A 217 0.84 19.01 2.54
N THR A 218 2.05 18.51 2.77
CA THR A 218 3.20 19.33 3.17
C THR A 218 3.50 20.47 2.17
N PRO A 219 3.43 20.27 0.83
CA PRO A 219 3.62 21.37 -0.12
C PRO A 219 2.57 22.48 -0.02
N LEU A 220 1.40 22.19 0.56
CA LEU A 220 0.33 23.15 0.81
C LEU A 220 0.40 23.79 2.19
N GLY A 221 1.40 23.43 3.02
CA GLY A 221 1.52 23.86 4.39
C GLY A 221 0.49 23.24 5.33
N ILE A 222 -0.05 22.06 4.96
CA ILE A 222 -1.08 21.32 5.70
C ILE A 222 -0.45 20.04 6.24
N SER A 223 -0.90 19.61 7.42
CA SER A 223 -0.54 18.30 8.00
C SER A 223 -1.76 17.61 8.59
N PHE A 224 -1.70 16.31 8.78
CA PHE A 224 -2.61 15.61 9.66
C PHE A 224 -2.31 15.98 11.13
N SER A 225 -3.32 15.91 11.98
CA SER A 225 -3.10 16.05 13.43
C SER A 225 -2.59 14.73 14.02
N ASP A 226 -1.97 14.82 15.19
CA ASP A 226 -1.46 13.67 15.92
C ASP A 226 -2.51 13.04 16.86
N ASP A 227 -3.79 13.42 16.76
CA ASP A 227 -4.83 12.91 17.67
C ASP A 227 -5.08 11.42 17.46
N PHE A 228 -5.24 10.99 16.20
CA PHE A 228 -5.41 9.57 15.85
C PHE A 228 -4.18 8.99 15.15
N PHE A 229 -3.57 9.74 14.21
CA PHE A 229 -2.40 9.29 13.45
C PHE A 229 -1.10 9.51 14.24
N ASN A 230 -0.91 8.75 15.31
CA ASN A 230 0.27 8.82 16.16
C ASN A 230 0.78 7.43 16.53
N SER A 231 2.04 7.35 16.98
CA SER A 231 2.72 6.09 17.31
C SER A 231 2.29 5.48 18.65
N THR A 232 1.58 6.22 19.49
CA THR A 232 1.06 5.72 20.77
C THR A 232 -0.32 5.11 20.65
N ASN A 233 -0.99 5.33 19.53
CA ASN A 233 -2.27 4.69 19.20
C ASN A 233 -2.01 3.31 18.61
N GLU A 234 -2.09 2.28 19.41
CA GLU A 234 -1.83 0.89 19.01
C GLU A 234 -2.77 0.41 17.90
N ASP A 235 -4.03 0.87 17.89
CA ASP A 235 -5.03 0.50 16.89
C ASP A 235 -4.63 0.93 15.48
N TYR A 236 -3.99 2.07 15.38
CA TYR A 236 -3.49 2.60 14.11
C TYR A 236 -2.05 2.17 13.82
N TYR A 237 -1.14 2.40 14.78
CA TYR A 237 0.28 2.19 14.58
C TYR A 237 0.67 0.72 14.45
N GLY A 238 -0.14 -0.17 15.05
CA GLY A 238 0.03 -1.62 14.94
C GLY A 238 -0.35 -2.20 13.59
N LEU A 239 -1.04 -1.45 12.70
CA LEU A 239 -1.53 -1.96 11.43
C LEU A 239 -0.46 -2.00 10.35
N PHE A 240 -0.50 -3.08 9.55
CA PHE A 240 0.32 -3.29 8.37
C PHE A 240 -0.55 -3.63 7.17
N MET A 241 -0.06 -3.29 5.98
CA MET A 241 -0.64 -3.69 4.70
C MET A 241 0.24 -4.77 4.06
N TRP A 242 -0.37 -5.89 3.68
CA TRP A 242 0.32 -6.94 2.94
C TRP A 242 0.57 -6.50 1.50
N LEU A 243 1.81 -6.63 1.06
CA LEU A 243 2.24 -6.20 -0.27
C LEU A 243 1.97 -7.30 -1.29
N HIS A 244 0.73 -7.32 -1.79
CA HIS A 244 0.22 -8.34 -2.69
C HIS A 244 -0.49 -7.69 -3.90
N ARG A 245 0.29 -7.18 -4.83
CA ARG A 245 -0.24 -6.59 -6.06
C ARG A 245 -0.48 -7.64 -7.13
N LYS A 246 0.36 -8.68 -7.20
CA LYS A 246 0.32 -9.73 -8.22
C LYS A 246 0.12 -11.10 -7.62
N VAL A 247 -0.54 -11.97 -8.40
CA VAL A 247 -0.72 -13.39 -8.09
C VAL A 247 0.61 -14.12 -8.24
N GLY A 248 0.87 -15.07 -7.37
CA GLY A 248 2.06 -15.92 -7.43
C GLY A 248 3.30 -15.28 -6.81
N ASN A 249 4.46 -15.74 -7.25
CA ASN A 249 5.76 -15.29 -6.74
C ASN A 249 5.98 -13.79 -7.00
N VAL A 250 6.81 -13.18 -6.18
CA VAL A 250 7.22 -11.79 -6.36
C VAL A 250 8.16 -11.72 -7.56
N ILE A 251 7.69 -11.11 -8.65
CA ILE A 251 8.50 -10.83 -9.84
C ILE A 251 8.39 -9.33 -10.11
N PRO A 252 9.48 -8.58 -10.00
CA PRO A 252 9.47 -7.15 -10.32
C PRO A 252 9.21 -6.92 -11.81
N GLU A 253 8.35 -5.96 -12.14
CA GLU A 253 8.09 -5.60 -13.54
C GLU A 253 9.27 -4.90 -14.20
N SER A 254 10.02 -4.12 -13.43
CA SER A 254 11.13 -3.31 -13.91
C SER A 254 12.46 -4.04 -13.92
N GLN A 255 12.60 -5.12 -13.18
CA GLN A 255 13.81 -5.94 -13.19
C GLN A 255 13.66 -7.05 -14.20
N ASN A 256 14.00 -6.71 -15.43
CA ASN A 256 14.10 -7.68 -16.50
C ASN A 256 15.33 -8.53 -16.28
N VAL A 257 15.15 -9.73 -15.79
CA VAL A 257 16.11 -10.80 -15.96
C VAL A 257 17.35 -10.71 -15.07
N ASN A 258 17.49 -11.64 -14.19
CA ASN A 258 18.69 -11.86 -13.41
C ASN A 258 19.79 -12.40 -14.31
N GLU A 259 20.93 -11.75 -14.27
CA GLU A 259 22.08 -12.08 -15.09
C GLU A 259 23.16 -12.73 -14.23
N TYR A 260 23.57 -13.92 -14.62
CA TYR A 260 24.70 -14.62 -14.04
C TYR A 260 25.77 -14.78 -15.08
N ASN A 261 26.95 -14.16 -14.85
CA ASN A 261 28.11 -14.37 -15.69
C ASN A 261 28.78 -15.68 -15.29
N LEU A 262 28.83 -16.64 -16.21
CA LEU A 262 29.48 -17.91 -15.95
C LEU A 262 30.99 -17.70 -15.68
N PRO A 263 31.51 -18.25 -14.57
CA PRO A 263 32.94 -18.19 -14.30
C PRO A 263 33.69 -19.11 -15.27
N ILE A 264 34.58 -18.51 -16.02
CA ILE A 264 35.43 -19.22 -16.99
C ILE A 264 36.91 -19.27 -16.56
N SER A 265 37.21 -18.91 -15.33
CA SER A 265 38.56 -18.96 -14.75
C SER A 265 39.16 -20.38 -14.69
N SER A 266 38.30 -21.39 -14.76
CA SER A 266 38.72 -22.80 -14.81
C SER A 266 39.01 -23.32 -16.21
N TRP A 267 38.93 -22.49 -17.23
CA TRP A 267 39.23 -22.90 -18.59
C TRP A 267 40.72 -23.25 -18.74
N VAL A 268 40.98 -24.38 -19.33
CA VAL A 268 42.31 -24.93 -19.52
C VAL A 268 42.61 -25.01 -21.02
N TYR A 269 43.74 -24.45 -21.43
CA TYR A 269 44.23 -24.55 -22.79
C TYR A 269 44.72 -25.96 -23.08
N GLN A 270 44.20 -26.57 -24.12
CA GLN A 270 44.52 -27.94 -24.55
C GLN A 270 45.44 -28.00 -25.79
N GLY A 271 45.66 -26.86 -26.46
CA GLY A 271 46.42 -26.77 -27.70
C GLY A 271 47.95 -26.83 -27.50
N ALA A 272 48.67 -27.07 -28.59
CA ALA A 272 50.11 -27.23 -28.59
C ALA A 272 50.89 -25.95 -28.96
N GLY A 273 50.22 -24.83 -29.24
CA GLY A 273 50.80 -23.58 -29.69
C GLY A 273 50.70 -22.43 -28.68
N THR A 274 50.92 -21.21 -29.14
CA THR A 274 50.65 -20.01 -28.35
C THR A 274 49.16 -19.69 -28.47
N PRO A 275 48.38 -19.64 -27.35
CA PRO A 275 46.94 -19.47 -27.42
C PRO A 275 46.57 -18.11 -28.00
N THR A 276 45.54 -18.10 -28.84
CA THR A 276 44.93 -16.87 -29.39
C THR A 276 43.92 -16.26 -28.46
N LEU A 277 43.48 -17.04 -27.47
CA LEU A 277 42.52 -16.65 -26.45
C LEU A 277 43.25 -16.38 -25.13
N GLN A 278 42.80 -15.37 -24.42
CA GLN A 278 43.27 -15.03 -23.10
C GLN A 278 42.10 -14.75 -22.15
N MET A 279 42.23 -15.22 -20.94
CA MET A 279 41.31 -14.84 -19.87
C MET A 279 41.54 -13.40 -19.42
N ASN A 280 40.48 -12.63 -19.29
CA ASN A 280 40.53 -11.30 -18.74
C ASN A 280 39.60 -11.26 -17.52
N GLY A 281 40.16 -11.56 -16.35
CA GLY A 281 39.39 -11.81 -15.14
C GLY A 281 38.70 -13.18 -15.16
N ASP A 282 37.73 -13.36 -14.27
CA ASP A 282 37.10 -14.66 -14.04
C ASP A 282 35.94 -14.99 -15.01
N THR A 283 35.44 -14.00 -15.73
CA THR A 283 34.19 -14.14 -16.54
C THR A 283 34.36 -13.70 -18.00
N THR A 284 35.51 -13.16 -18.40
CA THR A 284 35.67 -12.57 -19.73
C THR A 284 36.79 -13.30 -20.51
N LEU A 285 36.43 -13.76 -21.69
CA LEU A 285 37.37 -14.33 -22.66
C LEU A 285 37.74 -13.25 -23.67
N GLN A 286 39.02 -13.02 -23.87
CA GLN A 286 39.56 -12.06 -24.84
C GLN A 286 40.27 -12.76 -25.98
N ILE A 287 39.84 -12.43 -27.19
CA ILE A 287 40.45 -12.95 -28.42
C ILE A 287 41.51 -11.96 -28.92
N GLY A 288 42.64 -12.46 -29.38
CA GLY A 288 43.65 -11.70 -30.07
C GLY A 288 44.62 -10.88 -29.20
N ALA A 289 44.55 -11.02 -27.88
CA ALA A 289 45.35 -10.21 -26.95
C ALA A 289 46.86 -10.47 -27.03
N LEU A 290 47.25 -11.65 -27.48
CA LEU A 290 48.67 -12.12 -27.40
C LEU A 290 49.53 -11.79 -28.59
N TYR A 291 48.99 -11.35 -29.72
CA TYR A 291 49.74 -11.22 -30.96
C TYR A 291 50.28 -9.83 -31.27
N GLY A 292 49.94 -8.81 -30.54
CA GLY A 292 50.44 -7.45 -30.82
C GLY A 292 50.25 -7.04 -32.28
N THR A 293 51.36 -6.68 -32.95
CA THR A 293 51.38 -6.29 -34.37
C THR A 293 51.33 -7.44 -35.37
N ASN A 294 51.63 -8.66 -34.93
CA ASN A 294 51.72 -9.87 -35.76
C ASN A 294 50.47 -10.75 -35.61
N LYS A 295 49.32 -10.16 -35.75
CA LYS A 295 48.05 -10.87 -35.63
C LYS A 295 47.84 -11.86 -36.76
N PRO A 296 47.17 -13.01 -36.53
CA PRO A 296 46.71 -13.91 -37.58
C PRO A 296 45.90 -13.17 -38.65
N ALA A 297 45.96 -13.67 -39.86
CA ALA A 297 45.25 -13.06 -40.99
C ALA A 297 43.71 -13.31 -40.94
N SER A 298 43.35 -14.42 -40.31
CA SER A 298 41.91 -14.77 -40.04
C SER A 298 41.82 -15.65 -38.83
N TRP A 299 40.70 -15.51 -38.12
CA TRP A 299 40.31 -16.36 -36.98
C TRP A 299 38.87 -16.80 -37.16
N ILE A 300 38.61 -18.05 -36.81
CA ILE A 300 37.25 -18.61 -36.71
C ILE A 300 37.23 -19.36 -35.38
N TYR A 301 36.24 -19.07 -34.57
CA TYR A 301 36.00 -19.74 -33.32
C TYR A 301 34.67 -20.46 -33.33
N GLU A 302 34.64 -21.62 -32.70
CA GLU A 302 33.48 -22.41 -32.46
C GLU A 302 33.32 -22.53 -30.95
N PHE A 303 32.13 -22.18 -30.45
CA PHE A 303 31.74 -22.36 -29.06
C PHE A 303 30.72 -23.47 -28.94
N SER A 304 31.03 -24.50 -28.17
CA SER A 304 30.09 -25.55 -27.80
C SER A 304 29.70 -25.39 -26.33
N VAL A 305 28.41 -25.33 -26.07
CA VAL A 305 27.84 -25.08 -24.76
C VAL A 305 26.86 -26.20 -24.42
N SER A 306 27.03 -26.78 -23.24
CA SER A 306 26.06 -27.73 -22.66
C SER A 306 25.69 -27.27 -21.26
N LEU A 307 24.38 -27.05 -21.05
CA LEU A 307 23.82 -26.66 -19.77
C LEU A 307 22.71 -27.67 -19.42
N THR A 308 22.83 -28.32 -18.25
CA THR A 308 21.85 -29.28 -17.77
C THR A 308 21.15 -28.73 -16.50
N PRO A 309 19.95 -28.19 -16.57
CA PRO A 309 19.24 -27.73 -15.40
C PRO A 309 18.84 -28.88 -14.48
N VAL A 310 18.80 -28.62 -13.16
CA VAL A 310 18.34 -29.58 -12.16
C VAL A 310 16.81 -29.74 -12.23
N ASP A 311 16.11 -28.62 -12.44
CA ASP A 311 14.65 -28.59 -12.63
C ASP A 311 14.31 -28.11 -14.06
N THR A 312 13.67 -28.95 -14.83
CA THR A 312 13.27 -28.67 -16.21
C THR A 312 11.99 -27.83 -16.33
N ASN A 313 11.39 -27.41 -15.21
CA ASN A 313 10.29 -26.45 -15.23
C ASN A 313 10.74 -24.99 -15.17
N HIS A 314 12.00 -24.73 -14.85
CA HIS A 314 12.54 -23.39 -14.76
C HIS A 314 12.95 -22.85 -16.13
N GLU A 315 12.51 -21.64 -16.44
CA GLU A 315 12.86 -20.95 -17.68
C GLU A 315 14.18 -20.19 -17.55
N TYR A 316 15.05 -20.35 -18.53
CA TYR A 316 16.29 -19.61 -18.61
C TYR A 316 16.66 -19.26 -20.05
N ARG A 317 17.61 -18.33 -20.22
CA ARG A 317 18.28 -18.02 -21.48
C ARG A 317 19.77 -18.11 -21.30
N PHE A 318 20.44 -18.49 -22.35
CA PHE A 318 21.88 -18.41 -22.45
C PHE A 318 22.26 -17.38 -23.51
N GLU A 319 23.18 -16.49 -23.18
CA GLU A 319 23.70 -15.48 -24.09
C GLU A 319 25.23 -15.51 -24.15
N ILE A 320 25.78 -15.31 -25.35
CA ILE A 320 27.15 -14.91 -25.53
C ILE A 320 27.12 -13.43 -25.86
N ARG A 321 27.81 -12.62 -25.08
CA ARG A 321 27.87 -11.18 -25.28
C ARG A 321 29.29 -10.80 -25.76
N GLN A 322 29.33 -9.95 -26.78
CA GLN A 322 30.57 -9.38 -27.30
C GLN A 322 30.57 -7.88 -26.96
N GLY A 323 31.58 -7.45 -26.16
CA GLY A 323 31.68 -6.05 -25.76
C GLY A 323 30.43 -5.52 -25.05
N GLY A 324 29.70 -6.37 -24.30
CA GLY A 324 28.46 -6.03 -23.59
C GLY A 324 27.19 -6.14 -24.41
N SER A 325 27.29 -6.37 -25.72
CA SER A 325 26.08 -6.55 -26.59
C SER A 325 25.84 -8.04 -26.82
N SER A 326 24.55 -8.44 -26.76
CA SER A 326 24.15 -9.83 -27.05
C SER A 326 24.54 -10.18 -28.51
N TRP A 327 25.41 -11.18 -28.63
CA TRP A 327 25.86 -11.69 -29.92
C TRP A 327 25.15 -12.99 -30.30
N TYR A 328 24.92 -13.86 -29.32
CA TYR A 328 24.12 -15.08 -29.42
C TYR A 328 23.10 -15.11 -28.28
N ASN A 329 21.90 -15.58 -28.57
CA ASN A 329 20.84 -15.75 -27.61
C ASN A 329 20.06 -17.04 -27.90
N SER A 330 19.98 -17.94 -26.93
CA SER A 330 19.27 -19.22 -27.08
C SER A 330 17.77 -19.10 -27.20
N GLY A 331 17.20 -17.92 -26.88
CA GLY A 331 15.79 -17.82 -26.56
C GLY A 331 15.49 -18.43 -25.18
N ILE A 332 14.20 -18.56 -24.85
CA ILE A 332 13.75 -19.21 -23.61
C ILE A 332 13.94 -20.71 -23.73
N VAL A 333 14.59 -21.31 -22.75
CA VAL A 333 14.86 -22.76 -22.65
C VAL A 333 14.39 -23.24 -21.28
N THR A 334 13.76 -24.42 -21.23
CA THR A 334 13.33 -25.06 -19.97
C THR A 334 14.03 -26.40 -19.73
N ASP A 335 14.68 -26.94 -20.74
CA ASP A 335 15.34 -28.24 -20.71
C ASP A 335 16.85 -28.11 -20.96
N VAL A 336 17.55 -29.20 -21.17
CA VAL A 336 18.98 -29.23 -21.49
C VAL A 336 19.26 -28.38 -22.73
N LEU A 337 20.20 -27.44 -22.62
CA LEU A 337 20.72 -26.70 -23.76
C LEU A 337 22.02 -27.35 -24.25
N ASN A 338 22.00 -27.80 -25.48
CA ASN A 338 23.22 -28.22 -26.19
C ASN A 338 23.28 -27.42 -27.50
N VAL A 339 24.27 -26.56 -27.61
CA VAL A 339 24.44 -25.71 -28.79
C VAL A 339 25.88 -25.61 -29.18
N THR A 340 26.16 -25.67 -30.48
CA THR A 340 27.48 -25.37 -31.09
C THR A 340 27.26 -24.16 -32.00
N ILE A 341 28.07 -23.12 -31.79
CA ILE A 341 28.03 -21.86 -32.51
C ILE A 341 29.32 -21.73 -33.26
N SER A 342 29.27 -21.87 -34.57
CA SER A 342 30.42 -21.78 -35.47
C SER A 342 30.38 -20.48 -36.29
N ASP A 343 31.50 -20.21 -36.96
CA ASP A 343 31.68 -19.05 -37.87
C ASP A 343 31.62 -17.69 -37.16
N LEU A 344 32.26 -17.56 -36.03
CA LEU A 344 32.49 -16.28 -35.38
C LEU A 344 33.47 -15.42 -36.17
N PRO A 345 32.97 -14.48 -37.02
CA PRO A 345 33.90 -13.54 -37.65
C PRO A 345 34.41 -12.60 -36.55
N THR A 346 35.66 -12.73 -36.23
CA THR A 346 36.30 -11.80 -35.29
C THR A 346 36.82 -10.61 -36.06
N ASP A 347 36.35 -9.42 -35.74
CA ASP A 347 37.08 -8.22 -36.08
C ASP A 347 38.36 -8.21 -35.23
N VAL A 348 39.49 -8.06 -35.92
CA VAL A 348 40.85 -8.40 -35.51
C VAL A 348 41.38 -7.56 -34.33
N THR A 349 40.60 -6.71 -33.73
CA THR A 349 41.10 -5.70 -32.81
C THR A 349 40.91 -5.95 -31.32
N SER A 350 40.52 -7.09 -30.87
CA SER A 350 40.28 -7.48 -29.48
C SER A 350 38.78 -7.53 -29.10
N SER A 351 38.17 -8.64 -29.40
CA SER A 351 36.78 -8.89 -28.92
C SER A 351 36.82 -9.56 -27.56
N GLN A 352 36.00 -9.04 -26.67
CA GLN A 352 35.77 -9.62 -25.36
C GLN A 352 34.43 -10.33 -25.35
N TYR A 353 34.39 -11.56 -24.87
CA TYR A 353 33.21 -12.39 -24.78
C TYR A 353 32.88 -12.70 -23.32
N THR A 354 31.61 -12.58 -22.96
CA THR A 354 31.06 -13.04 -21.68
C THR A 354 29.95 -14.04 -21.95
N PHE A 355 29.80 -15.03 -21.09
CA PHE A 355 28.83 -16.08 -21.17
C PHE A 355 27.81 -15.84 -20.04
N VAL A 356 26.59 -15.56 -20.39
CA VAL A 356 25.61 -15.06 -19.45
C VAL A 356 24.37 -15.96 -19.44
N ILE A 357 23.97 -16.42 -18.27
CA ILE A 357 22.68 -17.05 -18.07
C ILE A 357 21.74 -15.99 -17.50
N THR A 358 20.55 -15.91 -18.05
CA THR A 358 19.50 -15.00 -17.61
C THR A 358 18.25 -15.78 -17.29
N SER A 359 17.60 -15.47 -16.16
CA SER A 359 16.36 -16.12 -15.74
C SER A 359 15.49 -15.16 -14.94
N GLN A 360 14.17 -15.40 -14.96
CA GLN A 360 13.22 -14.75 -14.08
C GLN A 360 12.88 -15.61 -12.84
N GLU A 361 13.46 -16.79 -12.77
CA GLU A 361 13.24 -17.70 -11.64
C GLU A 361 14.06 -17.27 -10.42
N SER A 362 13.50 -17.45 -9.24
CA SER A 362 14.16 -17.11 -7.98
C SER A 362 15.33 -18.03 -7.63
N THR A 363 15.29 -19.26 -8.12
CA THR A 363 16.38 -20.24 -7.98
C THR A 363 16.51 -21.04 -9.27
N LEU A 364 17.72 -21.07 -9.82
CA LEU A 364 18.06 -21.85 -10.99
C LEU A 364 19.35 -22.60 -10.71
N GLU A 365 19.32 -23.92 -10.81
CA GLU A 365 20.48 -24.78 -10.59
C GLU A 365 20.78 -25.59 -11.84
N PHE A 366 22.07 -25.76 -12.13
CA PHE A 366 22.56 -26.64 -13.19
C PHE A 366 23.41 -27.75 -12.57
N SER A 367 23.08 -28.97 -12.90
CA SER A 367 23.87 -30.15 -12.49
C SER A 367 25.17 -30.31 -13.30
N ASP A 368 25.19 -29.74 -14.50
CA ASP A 368 26.37 -29.75 -15.38
C ASP A 368 26.41 -28.50 -16.24
N VAL A 369 27.56 -27.86 -16.32
CA VAL A 369 27.85 -26.73 -17.19
C VAL A 369 29.15 -27.01 -17.92
N SER A 370 29.11 -27.17 -19.22
CA SER A 370 30.26 -27.38 -20.05
C SER A 370 30.36 -26.33 -21.15
N LEU A 371 31.52 -25.69 -21.23
CA LEU A 371 31.87 -24.73 -22.26
C LEU A 371 33.17 -25.17 -22.92
N THR A 372 33.16 -25.31 -24.22
CA THR A 372 34.35 -25.60 -24.99
C THR A 372 34.49 -24.62 -26.15
N THR A 373 35.74 -24.29 -26.49
CA THR A 373 36.04 -23.40 -27.61
C THR A 373 37.14 -24.04 -28.45
N GLU A 374 36.85 -24.12 -29.72
CA GLU A 374 37.85 -24.50 -30.73
C GLU A 374 38.16 -23.27 -31.59
N GLY A 375 39.44 -22.98 -31.81
CA GLY A 375 39.88 -21.84 -32.59
C GLY A 375 40.71 -22.26 -33.77
N TYR A 376 40.36 -21.76 -34.95
CA TYR A 376 41.11 -21.98 -36.20
C TYR A 376 41.66 -20.66 -36.68
N TYR A 377 42.96 -20.59 -36.96
CA TYR A 377 43.56 -19.36 -37.42
C TYR A 377 44.60 -19.58 -38.53
N THR A 378 44.75 -18.56 -39.39
CA THR A 378 45.81 -18.52 -40.40
C THR A 378 46.93 -17.61 -39.90
N PRO A 379 48.17 -18.09 -39.80
CA PRO A 379 49.28 -17.29 -39.30
C PRO A 379 49.54 -16.03 -40.13
N TYR A 380 50.01 -14.97 -39.47
CA TYR A 380 50.41 -13.73 -40.10
C TYR A 380 51.51 -13.94 -41.16
N GLY A 381 51.32 -13.38 -42.34
CA GLY A 381 52.28 -13.49 -43.45
C GLY A 381 52.32 -14.82 -44.19
N SER A 382 51.45 -15.78 -43.81
CA SER A 382 51.31 -17.04 -44.53
C SER A 382 50.44 -16.85 -45.78
N THR A 383 50.87 -17.34 -46.91
CA THR A 383 50.10 -17.45 -48.16
C THR A 383 49.46 -18.84 -48.30
N SER A 384 49.80 -19.78 -47.42
CA SER A 384 49.24 -21.12 -47.37
C SER A 384 48.10 -21.16 -46.30
N THR A 385 47.04 -21.86 -46.60
CA THR A 385 45.98 -22.15 -45.64
C THR A 385 46.47 -23.18 -44.59
N VAL A 386 47.41 -22.78 -43.74
CA VAL A 386 47.77 -23.59 -42.58
C VAL A 386 46.80 -23.20 -41.48
N THR A 387 45.92 -24.10 -41.11
CA THR A 387 45.00 -23.93 -40.04
C THR A 387 45.63 -24.48 -38.76
N TYR A 388 45.73 -23.65 -37.75
CA TYR A 388 46.11 -24.05 -36.41
C TYR A 388 44.85 -24.11 -35.54
N GLU A 389 44.83 -25.04 -34.63
CA GLU A 389 43.71 -25.31 -33.75
C GLU A 389 44.08 -24.94 -32.31
N ASP A 390 43.25 -24.14 -31.68
CA ASP A 390 43.38 -23.77 -30.28
C ASP A 390 42.12 -24.23 -29.53
N ASP A 391 42.31 -25.20 -28.61
CA ASP A 391 41.22 -25.78 -27.85
C ASP A 391 41.24 -25.26 -26.42
N TRP A 392 40.08 -24.79 -25.97
CA TRP A 392 39.86 -24.40 -24.60
C TRP A 392 38.62 -25.09 -24.08
N SER A 393 38.67 -25.57 -22.85
CA SER A 393 37.53 -26.19 -22.20
C SER A 393 37.40 -25.76 -20.76
N ALA A 394 36.20 -25.53 -20.32
CA ALA A 394 35.81 -25.41 -18.93
C ALA A 394 34.58 -26.28 -18.69
N THR A 395 34.64 -27.14 -17.70
CA THR A 395 33.55 -28.03 -17.32
C THR A 395 33.35 -27.92 -15.82
N SER A 396 32.13 -27.73 -15.39
CA SER A 396 31.73 -27.83 -14.00
C SER A 396 30.80 -29.02 -13.84
N THR A 397 31.20 -29.97 -12.98
CA THR A 397 30.41 -31.16 -12.64
C THR A 397 29.66 -31.00 -11.30
N SER A 398 29.81 -29.85 -10.66
CA SER A 398 29.09 -29.53 -9.43
C SER A 398 27.87 -28.64 -9.75
N ASN A 399 26.82 -28.77 -8.93
CA ASN A 399 25.68 -27.93 -9.05
C ASN A 399 26.12 -26.46 -8.98
N ILE A 400 25.79 -25.72 -10.03
CA ILE A 400 25.95 -24.27 -10.03
C ILE A 400 24.58 -23.71 -9.65
N GLY A 401 24.38 -23.33 -8.38
CA GLY A 401 23.23 -22.61 -7.92
C GLY A 401 23.34 -21.16 -8.36
N ILE A 402 22.34 -20.68 -9.07
CA ILE A 402 22.18 -19.26 -9.34
C ILE A 402 21.16 -18.74 -8.35
N SER A 403 21.65 -18.20 -7.25
CA SER A 403 20.79 -17.44 -6.33
C SER A 403 20.56 -16.07 -6.94
N VAL A 404 19.31 -15.80 -7.22
CA VAL A 404 18.91 -14.53 -7.79
C VAL A 404 18.37 -13.65 -6.70
N ASN A 405 19.15 -12.69 -6.26
CA ASN A 405 18.68 -11.62 -5.40
C ASN A 405 18.10 -10.53 -6.28
N PHE A 406 16.84 -10.19 -6.07
CA PHE A 406 16.24 -9.03 -6.71
C PHE A 406 15.70 -8.05 -5.68
N ASP A 407 15.62 -6.78 -6.06
CA ASP A 407 15.08 -5.76 -5.20
C ASP A 407 13.56 -5.84 -5.19
N PHE A 408 13.00 -5.92 -4.00
CA PHE A 408 11.57 -5.81 -3.77
C PHE A 408 11.22 -4.33 -3.73
N LEU A 409 10.74 -3.83 -4.85
CA LEU A 409 10.32 -2.44 -4.99
C LEU A 409 8.91 -2.28 -4.42
N ILE A 410 8.77 -1.54 -3.33
CA ILE A 410 7.49 -1.37 -2.64
C ILE A 410 6.40 -0.86 -3.57
N ASN A 411 6.72 0.13 -4.41
CA ASN A 411 5.78 0.72 -5.35
C ASN A 411 5.23 -0.28 -6.38
N GLU A 412 5.97 -1.33 -6.71
CA GLU A 412 5.51 -2.38 -7.62
C GLU A 412 4.69 -3.48 -6.94
N GLN A 413 4.82 -3.60 -5.62
CA GLN A 413 4.19 -4.67 -4.84
C GLN A 413 3.02 -4.19 -3.99
N ILE A 414 2.89 -2.87 -3.77
CA ILE A 414 1.76 -2.31 -3.03
C ILE A 414 0.46 -2.53 -3.82
N PRO A 415 -0.64 -2.95 -3.16
CA PRO A 415 -1.91 -3.19 -3.83
C PRO A 415 -2.42 -1.98 -4.61
N GLU A 416 -3.05 -2.23 -5.76
CA GLU A 416 -3.67 -1.18 -6.57
C GLU A 416 -4.91 -0.62 -5.85
N GLN A 417 -4.78 0.58 -5.31
CA GLN A 417 -5.86 1.30 -4.65
C GLN A 417 -5.64 2.80 -4.78
N LYS A 418 -6.72 3.55 -5.01
CA LYS A 418 -6.65 5.01 -4.96
C LYS A 418 -6.35 5.47 -3.52
N ILE A 419 -5.53 6.50 -3.40
CA ILE A 419 -5.16 7.07 -2.10
C ILE A 419 -6.40 7.53 -1.33
N ILE A 420 -7.37 8.13 -2.01
CA ILE A 420 -8.63 8.56 -1.37
C ILE A 420 -9.45 7.37 -0.85
N ASP A 421 -9.47 6.25 -1.57
CA ASP A 421 -10.19 5.04 -1.15
C ASP A 421 -9.49 4.37 0.04
N PHE A 422 -8.16 4.39 0.07
CA PHE A 422 -7.36 3.92 1.20
C PHE A 422 -7.65 4.73 2.49
N LEU A 423 -7.58 6.07 2.42
CA LEU A 423 -7.92 6.92 3.55
C LEU A 423 -9.39 6.73 3.98
N THR A 424 -10.31 6.67 3.02
CA THR A 424 -11.72 6.39 3.27
C THR A 424 -11.91 5.05 4.00
N GLY A 425 -11.12 4.04 3.62
CA GLY A 425 -11.09 2.75 4.30
C GLY A 425 -10.72 2.88 5.76
N LEU A 426 -9.62 3.56 6.08
CA LEU A 426 -9.20 3.80 7.47
C LEU A 426 -10.25 4.59 8.26
N PHE A 427 -10.81 5.65 7.66
CA PHE A 427 -11.86 6.44 8.31
C PHE A 427 -13.11 5.63 8.64
N LYS A 428 -13.50 4.72 7.76
CA LYS A 428 -14.66 3.84 8.00
C LYS A 428 -14.35 2.76 9.03
N THR A 429 -13.14 2.17 8.98
CA THR A 429 -12.73 1.11 9.90
C THR A 429 -12.77 1.59 11.35
N PHE A 430 -12.26 2.80 11.60
CA PHE A 430 -12.16 3.35 12.96
C PHE A 430 -13.21 4.41 13.28
N ASN A 431 -14.24 4.56 12.44
CA ASN A 431 -15.29 5.58 12.60
C ASN A 431 -14.72 6.97 12.87
N LEU A 432 -13.76 7.40 12.05
CA LEU A 432 -13.07 8.68 12.23
C LEU A 432 -13.89 9.83 11.68
N VAL A 433 -13.73 10.98 12.33
CA VAL A 433 -14.14 12.29 11.83
C VAL A 433 -12.90 13.09 11.49
N ALA A 434 -13.03 13.97 10.50
CA ALA A 434 -11.97 14.89 10.16
C ALA A 434 -12.54 16.27 9.88
N TYR A 435 -11.80 17.30 10.31
CA TYR A 435 -12.10 18.69 10.04
C TYR A 435 -10.82 19.49 9.94
N TYR A 436 -10.91 20.64 9.29
CA TYR A 436 -9.75 21.50 9.10
C TYR A 436 -9.71 22.57 10.18
N GLN A 437 -8.57 22.70 10.86
CA GLN A 437 -8.33 23.69 11.87
C GLN A 437 -6.82 24.03 11.93
N ASP A 438 -6.48 25.32 11.94
CA ASP A 438 -5.11 25.83 12.15
C ASP A 438 -4.05 25.15 11.25
N SER A 439 -4.33 25.05 9.95
CA SER A 439 -3.48 24.41 8.96
C SER A 439 -3.29 22.91 9.18
N LYS A 440 -4.10 22.27 10.02
CA LYS A 440 -4.13 20.85 10.26
C LYS A 440 -5.47 20.24 9.84
N ILE A 441 -5.40 19.02 9.36
CA ILE A 441 -6.54 18.13 9.23
C ILE A 441 -6.62 17.37 10.55
N VAL A 442 -7.49 17.80 11.45
CA VAL A 442 -7.73 17.14 12.73
C VAL A 442 -8.49 15.84 12.47
N ILE A 443 -7.95 14.72 12.94
CA ILE A 443 -8.52 13.39 12.77
C ILE A 443 -8.62 12.73 14.14
N GLN A 444 -9.83 12.36 14.52
CA GLN A 444 -10.10 11.71 15.80
C GLN A 444 -11.28 10.76 15.66
N THR A 445 -11.49 9.88 16.64
CA THR A 445 -12.66 9.02 16.63
C THR A 445 -13.93 9.85 16.81
N TYR A 446 -15.06 9.33 16.34
CA TYR A 446 -16.35 10.00 16.51
C TYR A 446 -16.67 10.21 18.00
N ASP A 447 -16.34 9.23 18.83
CA ASP A 447 -16.59 9.29 20.27
C ASP A 447 -15.71 10.34 20.96
N ASP A 448 -14.42 10.40 20.64
CA ASP A 448 -13.51 11.43 21.18
C ASP A 448 -13.95 12.84 20.76
N TYR A 449 -14.41 13.00 19.52
CA TYR A 449 -14.92 14.28 19.06
C TYR A 449 -16.11 14.77 19.92
N PHE A 450 -17.07 13.89 20.21
CA PHE A 450 -18.21 14.27 21.05
C PHE A 450 -17.85 14.36 22.53
N ALA A 451 -16.97 13.51 23.03
CA ALA A 451 -16.47 13.60 24.41
C ALA A 451 -15.76 14.94 24.67
N SER A 452 -15.00 15.44 23.70
CA SER A 452 -14.34 16.76 23.82
C SER A 452 -15.33 17.94 23.85
N LEU A 453 -16.56 17.73 23.38
CA LEU A 453 -17.61 18.73 23.45
C LEU A 453 -18.39 18.69 24.77
N ASP A 454 -18.37 17.54 25.46
CA ASP A 454 -19.12 17.29 26.69
C ASP A 454 -18.28 17.50 27.98
N GLU A 455 -16.98 17.76 27.86
CA GLU A 455 -16.16 17.98 29.04
C GLU A 455 -16.66 19.14 29.87
N GLY A 456 -17.28 18.83 30.99
CA GLY A 456 -17.65 19.76 32.05
C GLY A 456 -19.13 20.12 32.15
N LEU A 457 -20.03 19.54 31.38
CA LEU A 457 -21.44 19.86 31.46
C LEU A 457 -22.24 18.97 32.43
N TRP A 458 -21.78 17.75 32.72
CA TRP A 458 -22.48 16.81 33.60
C TRP A 458 -21.56 16.04 34.52
N ASN A 459 -21.79 16.11 35.81
CA ASN A 459 -21.05 15.26 36.76
C ASN A 459 -21.84 13.96 37.02
N LEU A 460 -21.36 12.86 36.43
CA LEU A 460 -21.96 11.54 36.56
C LEU A 460 -21.91 10.96 37.99
N GLN A 461 -21.03 11.45 38.86
CA GLN A 461 -20.93 10.98 40.23
C GLN A 461 -21.96 11.65 41.16
N GLU A 462 -22.35 12.86 40.84
CA GLU A 462 -23.30 13.66 41.66
C GLU A 462 -24.69 13.72 41.04
N GLU A 463 -24.85 13.19 39.81
CA GLU A 463 -26.12 13.20 39.05
C GLU A 463 -26.79 14.60 38.93
N GLU A 464 -25.96 15.64 38.95
CA GLU A 464 -26.46 17.02 38.86
C GLU A 464 -25.57 17.87 37.94
N TRP A 465 -26.19 18.92 37.39
CA TRP A 465 -25.50 19.92 36.59
C TRP A 465 -24.73 20.85 37.50
N GLN A 466 -23.43 20.97 37.26
CA GLN A 466 -22.58 21.90 37.99
C GLN A 466 -22.74 23.30 37.35
N ASP A 467 -23.51 24.15 37.98
CA ASP A 467 -23.77 25.52 37.49
C ASP A 467 -22.48 26.38 37.44
N GLU A 468 -21.49 26.05 38.25
CA GLU A 468 -20.21 26.77 38.26
C GLU A 468 -19.38 26.53 36.97
N LEU A 469 -19.64 25.43 36.25
CA LEU A 469 -18.99 25.14 34.96
C LEU A 469 -19.70 25.82 33.78
N ARG A 470 -20.83 26.49 34.03
CA ARG A 470 -21.56 27.28 33.05
C ARG A 470 -21.07 28.70 32.88
N ASP A 471 -19.91 29.04 33.42
CA ASP A 471 -19.35 30.35 33.09
C ASP A 471 -18.77 30.29 31.67
N TRP A 472 -19.69 30.47 30.71
CA TRP A 472 -19.37 30.56 29.30
C TRP A 472 -18.32 31.64 28.99
N ASN A 473 -18.11 32.58 29.90
CA ASN A 473 -17.04 33.56 29.78
C ASN A 473 -15.67 32.93 30.03
N GLU A 474 -15.55 31.96 30.95
CA GLU A 474 -14.30 31.22 31.15
C GLU A 474 -14.03 30.24 30.01
N ILE A 475 -15.06 29.48 29.56
CA ILE A 475 -14.93 28.57 28.41
C ILE A 475 -14.62 29.37 27.14
N GLY A 476 -15.28 30.50 26.94
CA GLY A 476 -15.02 31.38 25.82
C GLY A 476 -13.64 32.05 25.85
N SER A 477 -13.01 32.12 27.03
CA SER A 477 -11.67 32.72 27.17
C SER A 477 -10.54 31.70 26.88
N THR A 478 -10.83 30.42 27.02
CA THR A 478 -9.83 29.34 26.83
C THR A 478 -9.93 28.66 25.48
N SER A 479 -11.08 28.71 24.84
CA SER A 479 -11.31 28.15 23.50
C SER A 479 -11.87 29.23 22.57
N SER A 480 -11.07 29.67 21.63
CA SER A 480 -11.48 30.66 20.60
C SER A 480 -12.63 30.20 19.70
N ASN A 481 -13.14 29.00 19.88
CA ASN A 481 -14.10 28.35 19.00
C ASN A 481 -15.49 28.15 19.61
N VAL A 482 -15.71 28.52 20.88
CA VAL A 482 -17.02 28.38 21.55
C VAL A 482 -17.77 29.71 21.51
N TYR A 483 -18.91 29.72 20.85
CA TYR A 483 -19.82 30.87 20.81
C TYR A 483 -21.11 30.52 21.56
N SER A 484 -21.48 31.31 22.58
CA SER A 484 -22.80 31.18 23.16
C SER A 484 -23.85 31.70 22.19
N ILE A 485 -24.78 30.81 21.81
CA ILE A 485 -25.91 31.15 20.93
C ILE A 485 -27.22 31.28 21.68
N ASP A 486 -27.21 31.16 23.01
CA ASP A 486 -28.42 31.12 23.85
C ASP A 486 -29.30 32.35 23.68
N GLU A 487 -28.72 33.53 23.56
CA GLU A 487 -29.43 34.78 23.31
C GLU A 487 -30.11 34.85 21.93
N PHE A 488 -29.76 33.93 21.02
CA PHE A 488 -30.15 33.95 19.62
C PHE A 488 -31.11 32.81 19.27
N ILE A 489 -31.43 31.94 20.22
CA ILE A 489 -32.35 30.83 20.01
C ILE A 489 -33.78 31.35 20.05
N ASP A 490 -34.55 31.12 19.00
CA ASP A 490 -35.99 31.35 19.01
C ASP A 490 -36.69 30.23 19.78
N VAL A 491 -36.95 30.46 21.05
CA VAL A 491 -37.62 29.50 21.94
C VAL A 491 -39.11 29.30 21.62
N ASN A 492 -39.67 30.13 20.74
CA ASN A 492 -41.08 30.06 20.39
C ASN A 492 -41.37 29.03 19.28
N SER A 493 -40.36 28.57 18.61
CA SER A 493 -40.51 27.61 17.51
C SER A 493 -39.38 26.58 17.56
N SER A 494 -39.73 25.33 17.74
CA SER A 494 -38.82 24.20 17.65
C SER A 494 -39.43 23.08 16.82
N GLN A 495 -38.58 22.38 16.06
CA GLN A 495 -39.00 21.23 15.31
C GLN A 495 -38.11 20.04 15.69
N VAL A 496 -38.74 18.96 16.11
CA VAL A 496 -38.06 17.70 16.35
C VAL A 496 -38.32 16.81 15.15
N ASN A 497 -37.26 16.49 14.43
CA ASN A 497 -37.33 15.57 13.32
C ASN A 497 -37.19 14.13 13.83
N VAL A 498 -38.02 13.23 13.28
CA VAL A 498 -37.94 11.80 13.60
C VAL A 498 -36.63 11.24 13.01
N GLY A 499 -35.94 10.46 13.83
CA GLY A 499 -34.61 9.96 13.56
C GLY A 499 -34.51 8.94 12.42
N LEU A 500 -33.46 8.19 12.44
CA LEU A 500 -32.88 7.36 11.41
C LEU A 500 -33.85 6.69 10.42
N PRO A 501 -33.70 6.91 9.11
CA PRO A 501 -34.59 6.38 8.08
C PRO A 501 -34.29 4.89 7.74
N TYR A 502 -33.38 4.21 8.45
CA TYR A 502 -32.93 2.87 8.13
C TYR A 502 -33.46 1.83 9.11
N LYS A 503 -33.90 0.70 8.57
CA LYS A 503 -34.31 -0.47 9.34
C LYS A 503 -33.10 -1.25 9.84
N GLN A 504 -32.02 -1.23 9.08
CA GLN A 504 -30.81 -2.01 9.34
C GLN A 504 -29.58 -1.23 8.89
N ILE A 505 -28.51 -1.35 9.65
CA ILE A 505 -27.19 -0.82 9.30
C ILE A 505 -26.24 -2.01 9.24
N ASN A 506 -25.57 -2.18 8.10
CA ASN A 506 -24.58 -3.24 7.90
C ASN A 506 -23.20 -2.62 7.78
N PHE A 507 -22.25 -3.16 8.53
CA PHE A 507 -20.83 -2.88 8.39
C PHE A 507 -20.16 -4.11 7.79
N ASN A 508 -19.52 -3.97 6.65
CA ASN A 508 -18.87 -5.09 5.97
C ASN A 508 -17.62 -4.67 5.20
N TYR A 509 -16.75 -5.64 4.96
CA TYR A 509 -15.60 -5.49 4.08
C TYR A 509 -15.98 -5.82 2.62
N GLU A 510 -15.37 -5.12 1.66
CA GLU A 510 -15.59 -5.42 0.24
C GLU A 510 -14.88 -6.70 -0.21
N GLY A 511 -13.75 -7.04 0.44
CA GLY A 511 -12.94 -8.22 0.17
C GLY A 511 -13.15 -9.29 1.24
N THR A 512 -13.88 -10.35 0.91
CA THR A 512 -14.04 -11.57 1.72
C THR A 512 -13.93 -12.80 0.83
N GLY A 513 -13.08 -12.71 -0.22
CA GLY A 513 -12.96 -13.72 -1.26
C GLY A 513 -12.01 -14.87 -0.92
N SER A 514 -11.27 -14.81 0.21
CA SER A 514 -10.36 -15.87 0.60
C SER A 514 -11.09 -17.20 0.89
N PHE A 515 -10.42 -18.30 0.60
CA PHE A 515 -11.00 -19.66 0.71
C PHE A 515 -11.63 -19.92 2.09
N LEU A 516 -10.92 -19.62 3.16
CA LEU A 516 -11.40 -19.84 4.53
C LEU A 516 -12.61 -18.96 4.86
N ALA A 517 -12.59 -17.68 4.45
CA ALA A 517 -13.73 -16.79 4.64
C ALA A 517 -14.97 -17.28 3.87
N GLN A 518 -14.79 -17.77 2.65
CA GLN A 518 -15.88 -18.33 1.87
C GLN A 518 -16.43 -19.63 2.46
N GLN A 519 -15.58 -20.51 2.98
CA GLN A 519 -16.03 -21.70 3.72
C GLN A 519 -16.85 -21.31 4.96
N PHE A 520 -16.37 -20.33 5.73
CA PHE A 520 -17.10 -19.80 6.87
C PHE A 520 -18.49 -19.28 6.46
N ASN A 521 -18.53 -18.46 5.41
CA ASN A 521 -19.78 -17.89 4.89
C ASN A 521 -20.80 -18.97 4.50
N GLN A 522 -20.34 -20.01 3.81
CA GLN A 522 -21.19 -21.12 3.36
C GLN A 522 -21.66 -21.99 4.53
N THR A 523 -20.79 -22.27 5.49
CA THR A 523 -21.10 -23.13 6.63
C THR A 523 -22.05 -22.47 7.61
N ASN A 524 -21.86 -21.18 7.89
CA ASN A 524 -22.59 -20.47 8.93
C ASN A 524 -23.75 -19.62 8.37
N ASN A 525 -23.88 -19.50 7.05
CA ASN A 525 -24.84 -18.59 6.39
C ASN A 525 -24.72 -17.15 6.91
N LEU A 526 -23.50 -16.72 7.19
CA LEU A 526 -23.12 -15.39 7.65
C LEU A 526 -21.99 -14.87 6.75
N VAL A 527 -21.74 -13.57 6.75
CA VAL A 527 -20.58 -12.99 6.06
C VAL A 527 -19.49 -12.75 7.10
N TRP A 528 -18.30 -13.27 6.84
CA TRP A 528 -17.14 -13.09 7.72
C TRP A 528 -16.85 -11.60 7.94
N GLY A 529 -16.70 -11.19 9.20
CA GLY A 529 -16.42 -9.81 9.58
C GLY A 529 -17.60 -8.83 9.47
N GLU A 530 -18.80 -9.29 9.06
CA GLU A 530 -19.98 -8.42 8.94
C GLU A 530 -20.68 -8.22 10.28
N LEU A 531 -20.99 -6.98 10.61
CA LEU A 531 -21.92 -6.63 11.68
C LEU A 531 -23.25 -6.11 11.09
N ARG A 532 -24.35 -6.77 11.44
CA ARG A 532 -25.71 -6.34 11.12
C ARG A 532 -26.38 -5.77 12.35
N PHE A 533 -26.54 -4.48 12.39
CA PHE A 533 -27.31 -3.81 13.42
C PHE A 533 -28.74 -3.64 12.95
N THR A 534 -29.66 -4.41 13.52
CA THR A 534 -31.10 -4.34 13.23
C THR A 534 -31.82 -3.71 14.42
N LEU A 535 -32.60 -2.68 14.17
CA LEU A 535 -33.43 -2.08 15.18
C LEU A 535 -34.56 -3.07 15.58
N ASN A 536 -34.47 -3.59 16.81
CA ASN A 536 -35.30 -4.68 17.27
C ASN A 536 -36.78 -4.34 17.35
N ASN A 537 -37.61 -5.23 16.76
CA ASN A 537 -39.00 -5.60 17.11
C ASN A 537 -40.05 -4.50 17.28
N GLN A 538 -39.85 -3.32 16.76
CA GLN A 538 -40.96 -2.35 16.71
C GLN A 538 -41.46 -2.24 15.27
N ILE A 539 -42.76 -2.08 15.14
CA ILE A 539 -43.40 -1.80 13.86
C ILE A 539 -43.00 -0.36 13.51
N TYR A 540 -41.90 -0.24 12.79
CA TYR A 540 -41.52 1.03 12.19
C TYR A 540 -42.14 1.09 10.80
N ASP A 541 -42.93 2.15 10.55
CA ASP A 541 -43.30 2.59 9.20
C ASP A 541 -42.09 3.22 8.48
N ALA A 542 -40.90 2.73 8.80
CA ALA A 542 -39.67 3.19 8.15
C ALA A 542 -39.54 2.53 6.79
N PRO A 543 -39.06 3.24 5.78
CA PRO A 543 -38.71 2.63 4.51
C PRO A 543 -37.75 1.47 4.76
N SER A 544 -37.95 0.38 4.02
CA SER A 544 -37.23 -0.88 4.14
C SER A 544 -35.75 -0.79 3.69
N GLU A 545 -35.12 0.37 3.81
CA GLU A 545 -33.78 0.60 3.35
C GLU A 545 -32.74 0.10 4.36
N ILE A 546 -31.79 -0.65 3.84
CA ILE A 546 -30.59 -1.09 4.53
C ILE A 546 -29.50 -0.05 4.22
N TYR A 547 -28.84 0.44 5.25
CA TYR A 547 -27.68 1.27 5.10
C TYR A 547 -26.42 0.41 5.19
N GLU A 548 -25.58 0.41 4.14
CA GLU A 548 -24.36 -0.35 4.10
C GLU A 548 -23.13 0.54 4.21
N VAL A 549 -22.28 0.25 5.18
CA VAL A 549 -20.94 0.83 5.33
C VAL A 549 -19.96 -0.21 4.80
N LYS A 550 -19.47 0.01 3.57
CA LYS A 550 -18.50 -0.88 2.91
C LYS A 550 -17.09 -0.34 3.08
N ILE A 551 -16.19 -1.20 3.54
CA ILE A 551 -14.78 -0.90 3.73
C ILE A 551 -13.99 -1.50 2.58
N PRO A 552 -13.18 -0.72 1.84
CA PRO A 552 -12.51 -1.16 0.63
C PRO A 552 -11.21 -1.95 0.92
N PHE A 553 -11.22 -2.81 1.93
CA PHE A 553 -10.13 -3.70 2.29
C PHE A 553 -10.56 -5.16 2.21
N GLU A 554 -9.57 -6.05 2.11
CA GLU A 554 -9.75 -7.49 2.32
C GLU A 554 -9.84 -7.78 3.82
N HIS A 555 -10.74 -8.66 4.20
CA HIS A 555 -10.84 -9.19 5.55
C HIS A 555 -10.62 -10.70 5.52
N MET A 556 -9.40 -11.12 5.80
CA MET A 556 -9.00 -12.52 5.73
C MET A 556 -9.31 -13.23 7.04
N LEU A 557 -9.81 -14.45 6.95
CA LEU A 557 -9.86 -15.37 8.07
C LEU A 557 -8.51 -16.07 8.19
N PHE A 558 -7.89 -15.99 9.36
CA PHE A 558 -6.63 -16.66 9.66
C PHE A 558 -6.89 -17.97 10.38
N GLU A 559 -6.13 -19.01 10.04
CA GLU A 559 -6.32 -20.35 10.56
C GLU A 559 -5.20 -20.71 11.54
N ARG A 560 -5.54 -21.35 12.67
CA ARG A 560 -4.59 -21.92 13.59
C ARG A 560 -4.18 -23.32 13.15
N LEU A 561 -2.87 -23.55 13.03
CA LEU A 561 -2.35 -24.87 12.69
C LEU A 561 -2.52 -25.88 13.84
N ILE A 562 -2.97 -27.06 13.49
CA ILE A 562 -3.08 -28.20 14.40
C ILE A 562 -1.99 -29.19 14.03
N ASN A 563 -1.31 -29.74 15.04
CA ASN A 563 -0.35 -30.81 14.81
C ASN A 563 -1.07 -32.08 14.34
N GLN A 564 -0.84 -32.46 13.10
CA GLN A 564 -1.50 -33.59 12.46
C GLN A 564 -1.15 -34.95 13.12
N ASP A 565 0.02 -35.05 13.73
CA ASP A 565 0.47 -36.27 14.40
C ASP A 565 -0.32 -36.59 15.68
N ASN A 566 -0.69 -35.58 16.46
CA ASN A 566 -1.29 -35.78 17.78
C ASN A 566 -2.60 -35.01 18.01
N GLY A 567 -3.04 -34.20 17.05
CA GLY A 567 -4.26 -33.41 17.13
C GLY A 567 -4.20 -32.21 18.10
N LEU A 568 -3.01 -31.84 18.60
CA LEU A 568 -2.86 -30.73 19.53
C LEU A 568 -2.75 -29.41 18.76
N ASN A 569 -3.34 -28.36 19.33
CA ASN A 569 -3.23 -27.01 18.82
C ASN A 569 -1.78 -26.50 18.92
N THR A 570 -1.28 -25.89 17.87
CA THR A 570 0.01 -25.19 17.89
C THR A 570 -0.19 -23.72 18.27
N ASN A 571 0.92 -23.00 18.42
CA ASN A 571 0.92 -21.54 18.56
C ASN A 571 1.18 -20.82 17.24
N LEU A 572 0.80 -21.44 16.13
CA LEU A 572 0.99 -20.93 14.78
C LEU A 572 -0.35 -20.60 14.15
N MET A 573 -0.46 -19.43 13.59
CA MET A 573 -1.60 -18.97 12.80
C MET A 573 -1.10 -18.48 11.45
N TYR A 574 -1.83 -18.75 10.40
CA TYR A 574 -1.45 -18.35 9.05
C TYR A 574 -2.63 -17.88 8.22
N GLY A 575 -2.34 -17.12 7.18
CA GLY A 575 -3.29 -16.73 6.16
C GLY A 575 -3.07 -17.51 4.87
N TYR A 576 -4.17 -17.84 4.18
CA TYR A 576 -4.11 -18.54 2.92
C TYR A 576 -4.84 -17.74 1.83
N SER A 577 -4.06 -17.06 0.97
CA SER A 577 -4.57 -16.12 -0.03
C SER A 577 -4.89 -16.83 -1.35
N VAL A 578 -5.90 -17.69 -1.30
CA VAL A 578 -6.47 -18.34 -2.47
C VAL A 578 -7.99 -18.14 -2.48
N ASN A 579 -8.60 -18.28 -3.63
CA ASN A 579 -10.05 -18.22 -3.78
C ASN A 579 -10.72 -19.55 -3.42
N GLU A 580 -12.05 -19.62 -3.55
CA GLU A 580 -12.84 -20.81 -3.27
C GLU A 580 -12.48 -22.05 -4.13
N THR A 581 -11.82 -21.83 -5.27
CA THR A 581 -11.32 -22.91 -6.13
C THR A 581 -9.86 -23.26 -5.84
N GLN A 582 -9.31 -22.75 -4.74
CA GLN A 582 -7.93 -22.95 -4.31
C GLN A 582 -6.90 -22.45 -5.34
N GLN A 583 -7.25 -21.41 -6.07
CA GLN A 583 -6.33 -20.75 -6.98
C GLN A 583 -5.86 -19.43 -6.36
N PRO A 584 -4.57 -19.08 -6.49
CA PRO A 584 -4.08 -17.78 -6.09
C PRO A 584 -4.90 -16.65 -6.73
N TYR A 585 -5.23 -15.62 -5.95
CA TYR A 585 -6.00 -14.49 -6.47
C TYR A 585 -5.52 -13.18 -5.86
N ILE A 586 -5.80 -12.09 -6.56
CA ILE A 586 -5.62 -10.74 -6.03
C ILE A 586 -6.97 -10.33 -5.43
N GLY A 587 -7.00 -10.18 -4.11
CA GLY A 587 -8.14 -9.63 -3.39
C GLY A 587 -8.10 -8.11 -3.33
N LYS A 588 -8.88 -7.56 -2.40
CA LYS A 588 -8.71 -6.17 -1.98
C LYS A 588 -7.42 -6.03 -1.14
N PRO A 589 -6.90 -4.80 -0.94
CA PRO A 589 -5.76 -4.61 -0.05
C PRO A 589 -6.02 -5.20 1.33
N LEU A 590 -5.13 -6.08 1.79
CA LEU A 590 -5.24 -6.74 3.10
C LEU A 590 -4.51 -5.90 4.15
N ILE A 591 -5.24 -5.54 5.21
CA ILE A 591 -4.68 -4.92 6.41
C ILE A 591 -4.81 -5.88 7.59
N PHE A 592 -3.83 -5.89 8.48
CA PHE A 592 -3.79 -6.82 9.62
C PHE A 592 -2.82 -6.32 10.70
N TYR A 593 -2.89 -6.91 11.88
CA TYR A 593 -1.91 -6.73 12.96
C TYR A 593 -0.88 -7.85 12.92
N PRO A 594 0.42 -7.56 12.76
CA PRO A 594 1.47 -8.56 12.85
C PRO A 594 1.81 -8.83 14.32
N LEU A 595 1.64 -10.05 14.76
CA LEU A 595 1.93 -10.47 16.12
C LEU A 595 3.14 -11.39 16.15
N ARG A 596 4.19 -10.97 16.88
CA ARG A 596 5.41 -11.75 17.00
C ARG A 596 5.24 -12.87 18.02
N GLN A 597 5.20 -14.10 17.54
CA GLN A 597 5.22 -15.30 18.39
C GLN A 597 6.66 -15.76 18.57
N SER A 598 7.16 -15.68 19.80
CA SER A 598 8.50 -16.13 20.19
C SER A 598 8.46 -17.50 20.88
N GLN A 599 9.65 -18.05 21.19
CA GLN A 599 9.82 -19.34 21.88
C GLN A 599 9.34 -20.55 21.04
N LEU A 600 9.50 -20.47 19.74
CA LEU A 600 9.24 -21.59 18.85
C LEU A 600 10.43 -22.56 18.90
N THR A 601 10.17 -23.82 19.22
CA THR A 601 11.22 -24.83 19.32
C THR A 601 11.39 -25.69 18.09
N GLN A 602 10.39 -25.70 17.21
CA GLN A 602 10.32 -26.64 16.09
C GLN A 602 9.54 -26.06 14.91
N VAL A 603 9.98 -24.92 14.42
CA VAL A 603 9.41 -24.29 13.22
C VAL A 603 10.55 -23.92 12.29
N SER A 604 10.35 -24.10 10.99
CA SER A 604 11.36 -23.82 9.97
C SER A 604 10.86 -23.04 8.79
N VAL A 605 11.77 -22.27 8.21
CA VAL A 605 11.69 -21.76 6.85
C VAL A 605 12.72 -22.50 6.00
N ARG A 606 12.40 -22.72 4.74
CA ARG A 606 13.29 -23.43 3.81
C ARG A 606 13.50 -22.68 2.52
N ASP A 607 14.63 -22.99 1.90
CA ASP A 607 14.91 -22.82 0.47
C ASP A 607 14.82 -24.19 -0.23
N THR A 608 15.15 -24.26 -1.49
CA THR A 608 15.21 -25.52 -2.26
C THR A 608 16.26 -26.48 -1.71
N SER A 609 17.40 -25.95 -1.23
CA SER A 609 18.57 -26.73 -0.79
C SER A 609 18.79 -26.76 0.71
N GLU A 610 18.26 -25.80 1.45
CA GLU A 610 18.52 -25.62 2.87
C GLU A 610 17.27 -25.25 3.67
N HIS A 611 17.31 -25.44 4.96
CA HIS A 611 16.26 -25.06 5.90
C HIS A 611 16.84 -24.66 7.24
N ASP A 612 16.22 -23.68 7.86
CA ASP A 612 16.67 -23.12 9.13
C ASP A 612 15.56 -23.08 10.16
N PRO A 613 15.89 -23.35 11.43
CA PRO A 613 14.94 -23.16 12.51
C PRO A 613 14.66 -21.67 12.72
N LEU A 614 13.40 -21.36 13.04
CA LEU A 614 12.96 -20.03 13.41
C LEU A 614 12.77 -19.95 14.95
N SER A 615 13.32 -18.92 15.57
CA SER A 615 13.11 -18.63 17.00
C SER A 615 11.84 -17.83 17.27
N ALA A 616 11.33 -17.14 16.28
CA ALA A 616 10.04 -16.46 16.29
C ALA A 616 9.50 -16.33 14.86
N VAL A 617 8.20 -16.12 14.76
CA VAL A 617 7.50 -15.84 13.50
C VAL A 617 6.51 -14.70 13.70
N ILE A 618 6.17 -14.02 12.61
CA ILE A 618 5.12 -13.00 12.59
C ILE A 618 3.83 -13.66 12.14
N LEU A 619 2.86 -13.71 13.06
CA LEU A 619 1.52 -14.21 12.80
C LEU A 619 0.63 -13.07 12.32
N PRO A 620 -0.16 -13.26 11.25
CA PRO A 620 -1.19 -12.30 10.89
C PRO A 620 -2.38 -12.39 11.85
N SER A 621 -2.96 -11.27 12.24
CA SER A 621 -4.13 -11.22 13.13
C SER A 621 -5.06 -10.07 12.79
N ASN A 622 -6.33 -10.22 13.07
CA ASN A 622 -7.33 -9.16 13.00
C ASN A 622 -7.42 -8.34 14.31
N SER A 623 -6.63 -8.69 15.31
CA SER A 623 -6.59 -8.05 16.63
C SER A 623 -5.16 -7.83 17.10
N VAL A 624 -4.95 -6.80 17.91
CA VAL A 624 -3.64 -6.49 18.52
C VAL A 624 -3.19 -7.52 19.55
N SER A 625 -4.06 -8.43 19.99
CA SER A 625 -3.75 -9.46 20.98
C SER A 625 -4.26 -10.83 20.55
N LEU A 626 -3.37 -11.83 20.57
CA LEU A 626 -3.71 -13.23 20.31
C LEU A 626 -4.49 -13.90 21.45
N TYR A 627 -4.32 -13.41 22.68
CA TYR A 627 -4.76 -14.13 23.88
C TYR A 627 -5.95 -13.48 24.59
N SER A 628 -6.49 -12.39 24.05
CA SER A 628 -7.63 -11.72 24.64
C SER A 628 -8.92 -12.12 23.93
N ASN A 629 -9.85 -12.72 24.65
CA ASN A 629 -11.21 -12.98 24.16
C ASN A 629 -12.01 -11.70 23.94
N VAL A 630 -11.56 -10.60 24.51
CA VAL A 630 -12.18 -9.27 24.41
C VAL A 630 -11.05 -8.29 24.11
N SER A 631 -10.54 -8.35 22.90
CA SER A 631 -9.74 -7.23 22.41
C SER A 631 -10.70 -6.14 21.97
N THR A 632 -10.61 -4.99 22.62
CA THR A 632 -11.30 -3.78 22.13
C THR A 632 -10.63 -3.21 20.89
N SER A 633 -9.40 -3.65 20.64
CA SER A 633 -8.55 -3.21 19.53
C SER A 633 -8.50 -4.30 18.47
N ASN A 634 -9.49 -4.30 17.59
CA ASN A 634 -9.58 -5.21 16.46
C ASN A 634 -10.22 -4.52 15.25
N ILE A 635 -10.03 -5.09 14.08
CA ILE A 635 -10.60 -4.61 12.82
C ILE A 635 -11.85 -5.37 12.39
N ASN A 636 -12.38 -6.27 13.20
CA ASN A 636 -13.64 -6.93 12.97
C ASN A 636 -14.81 -6.08 13.47
N PHE A 637 -15.91 -6.09 12.74
CA PHE A 637 -17.17 -5.47 13.19
C PHE A 637 -18.04 -6.41 14.03
N ASN A 638 -17.82 -7.70 13.90
CA ASN A 638 -18.55 -8.70 14.67
C ASN A 638 -17.76 -9.11 15.92
N LEU A 639 -18.45 -9.69 16.91
CA LEU A 639 -17.81 -10.35 18.04
C LEU A 639 -16.87 -11.42 17.50
N GLU A 640 -15.61 -11.14 17.62
CA GLU A 640 -14.60 -11.96 17.02
C GLU A 640 -14.35 -13.22 17.80
N ILE A 641 -14.25 -14.29 17.06
CA ILE A 641 -13.67 -15.51 17.55
C ILE A 641 -12.16 -15.35 17.35
N ASN A 642 -11.45 -14.94 18.39
CA ASN A 642 -10.00 -15.03 18.37
C ASN A 642 -9.62 -16.50 18.44
N GLU A 643 -9.08 -17.04 17.37
CA GLU A 643 -8.78 -18.47 17.24
C GLU A 643 -7.75 -18.97 18.23
N PHE A 644 -6.90 -18.10 18.77
CA PHE A 644 -5.95 -18.43 19.83
C PHE A 644 -6.59 -18.51 21.22
N SER A 645 -7.62 -17.75 21.45
CA SER A 645 -8.34 -17.70 22.72
C SER A 645 -9.52 -18.68 22.75
N GLN A 646 -9.81 -19.36 21.63
CA GLN A 646 -10.85 -20.37 21.62
C GLN A 646 -10.51 -21.48 22.62
N ASP A 647 -11.39 -21.64 23.58
CA ASP A 647 -11.48 -22.88 24.30
C ASP A 647 -11.72 -24.02 23.32
N THR A 648 -11.12 -25.17 23.54
CA THR A 648 -11.17 -26.36 22.69
C THR A 648 -12.59 -26.81 22.32
N SER A 649 -13.60 -26.32 23.02
CA SER A 649 -15.01 -26.53 22.72
C SER A 649 -15.54 -25.79 21.48
N PHE A 650 -14.86 -24.70 21.05
CA PHE A 650 -15.29 -23.91 19.88
C PHE A 650 -14.66 -24.34 18.56
N SER A 651 -13.48 -24.96 18.60
CA SER A 651 -12.77 -25.40 17.41
C SER A 651 -13.55 -26.41 16.57
N ASN A 652 -14.49 -27.12 17.17
CA ASN A 652 -15.29 -28.15 16.49
C ASN A 652 -16.56 -27.63 15.81
N THR A 653 -16.90 -26.35 15.94
CA THR A 653 -18.13 -25.81 15.36
C THR A 653 -17.88 -24.88 14.17
N LEU A 654 -16.63 -24.47 13.95
CA LEU A 654 -16.28 -23.51 12.88
C LEU A 654 -15.52 -24.14 11.71
N PHE A 655 -14.92 -25.32 11.91
CA PHE A 655 -14.14 -26.00 10.88
C PHE A 655 -14.51 -27.49 10.77
#